data_71205e5aca27ed996de2fd638a77bb0e
#
_entry.id   71205e5aca27ed996de2fd638a77bb0e
#
_cell.length_a   1.000
_cell.length_b   1.000
_cell.length_c   1.000
_cell.angle_alpha   90.00
_cell.angle_beta   90.00
_cell.angle_gamma   90.00
#
_symmetry.space_group_name_H-M   'P 1'
#
loop_
_entity.id
_entity.type
_entity.pdbx_description
1 polymer ?
#
loop_
_entity_poly.entity_id
_entity_poly.type
_entity_poly.pdbx_seq_one_letter_code
_entity_poly.pdbx_strand_id
1 'polypeptide(L)'
;MSMITIRNLQFQYDAAPEINALYGIDLEIRKGECIVLTGESGCGKTTLTRCLNGLIPNFFEGTLTGEILYEGVPVNKMEQYELSRKIGTVFQDPRSQFFAVNTTDEVAFGCENLAFSTERINQNVDAAFSRMNIDVLRDRSLFGLSSGEKQRLAVASIYAMDTDVIVLDEPTANLDGETIQNLRELLFTLKAEGKTLIISEHRLSWLVGIADRYVYMRKGRIEKIWSAAEAACLSPDVLREYGLRSIQNVLFPTKKTPARSDANELTCQNLCIYYGKQEIIHDLNFCFTWGEEGRIIGIVGANGSGKTTFSKVLCGLMAPRTGEIRLNGKKMTHRELLKKTYFVMQDADYQLFTESVAHEMELAARKNKQKNVHASKEETTNILDRFGLAEYSERHPLSLSGGQKQRVTIAASIAAKSDILVLDEPTSGLDGRNMLRLKNILRELKKQGMLIFIVTHDAEFLEGLTDELLTISNKEENMDKREKQQSPLRGILQFASQRKGLLRISVILSVLSSAFGMVPYAAVAVLLGKALDNALTIEWAVGLTLVALAGYFLKHFLYSKSTLCSHKAAYEIIQNIRCAIMRKMSKMSMGTIQEKSSGEFKQLVIDDTERLEGQIAHAIPEMTASILIPIFVFAYLLFVDWRMALASLASAVFFKASFPSSRKSSYSP
;
A
#
# COMPACT_ATOMS: atom_id res chain seq x y z
N MET A 1 33.58 -10.62 19.72
CA MET A 1 32.63 -11.35 20.60
C MET A 1 31.43 -11.74 19.76
N SER A 2 30.92 -12.96 19.98
CA SER A 2 29.69 -13.42 19.32
C SER A 2 28.51 -12.62 19.87
N MET A 3 27.69 -12.03 19.00
CA MET A 3 26.47 -11.30 19.38
C MET A 3 25.27 -12.23 19.44
N ILE A 4 25.14 -13.09 18.42
CA ILE A 4 24.11 -14.12 18.38
C ILE A 4 24.79 -15.46 18.18
N THR A 5 24.40 -16.45 18.97
CA THR A 5 24.88 -17.84 18.86
C THR A 5 23.68 -18.76 18.77
N ILE A 6 23.62 -19.56 17.72
CA ILE A 6 22.58 -20.54 17.46
C ILE A 6 23.21 -21.92 17.62
N ARG A 7 22.58 -22.82 18.40
CA ARG A 7 23.08 -24.16 18.65
C ARG A 7 22.02 -25.22 18.43
N ASN A 8 22.28 -26.11 17.50
CA ASN A 8 21.44 -27.26 17.14
C ASN A 8 19.95 -26.89 17.03
N LEU A 9 19.64 -25.73 16.39
CA LEU A 9 18.28 -25.24 16.29
C LEU A 9 17.47 -26.07 15.30
N GLN A 10 16.33 -26.61 15.78
CA GLN A 10 15.38 -27.34 14.95
C GLN A 10 13.99 -26.77 15.17
N PHE A 11 13.21 -26.70 14.10
CA PHE A 11 11.83 -26.21 14.18
C PHE A 11 10.92 -26.96 13.22
N GLN A 12 9.72 -27.27 13.69
CA GLN A 12 8.66 -27.94 12.96
C GLN A 12 7.35 -27.20 13.21
N TYR A 13 6.67 -26.79 12.15
CA TYR A 13 5.35 -26.17 12.25
C TYR A 13 4.27 -27.22 12.58
N ASP A 14 3.33 -26.91 13.48
CA ASP A 14 2.21 -27.82 13.82
C ASP A 14 1.29 -28.05 12.63
N ALA A 15 1.17 -27.07 11.72
CA ALA A 15 0.41 -27.20 10.48
C ALA A 15 1.03 -28.17 9.46
N ALA A 16 2.31 -28.57 9.61
CA ALA A 16 3.02 -29.47 8.73
C ALA A 16 3.95 -30.42 9.52
N PRO A 17 3.39 -31.31 10.35
CA PRO A 17 4.16 -32.14 11.29
C PRO A 17 5.06 -33.18 10.65
N GLU A 18 4.99 -33.37 9.34
CA GLU A 18 5.83 -34.34 8.62
C GLU A 18 7.16 -33.74 8.13
N ILE A 19 7.31 -32.39 8.22
CA ILE A 19 8.46 -31.69 7.62
C ILE A 19 9.05 -30.70 8.64
N ASN A 20 10.28 -30.95 9.07
CA ASN A 20 11.01 -29.92 9.83
C ASN A 20 11.40 -28.76 8.89
N ALA A 21 11.09 -27.55 9.31
CA ALA A 21 11.50 -26.35 8.60
C ALA A 21 12.97 -25.99 8.84
N LEU A 22 13.51 -26.36 10.01
CA LEU A 22 14.93 -26.24 10.38
C LEU A 22 15.43 -27.53 10.97
N TYR A 23 16.67 -27.92 10.61
CA TYR A 23 17.31 -29.18 11.01
C TYR A 23 18.72 -28.92 11.53
N GLY A 24 18.88 -28.72 12.86
CA GLY A 24 20.20 -28.64 13.49
C GLY A 24 21.04 -27.48 12.93
N ILE A 25 20.52 -26.25 13.03
CA ILE A 25 21.25 -25.06 12.63
C ILE A 25 22.23 -24.65 13.68
N ASP A 26 23.52 -24.56 13.33
CA ASP A 26 24.59 -23.99 14.12
C ASP A 26 25.15 -22.76 13.40
N LEU A 27 25.11 -21.59 14.07
CA LEU A 27 25.58 -20.34 13.47
C LEU A 27 25.99 -19.34 14.55
N GLU A 28 27.16 -18.73 14.36
CA GLU A 28 27.62 -17.60 15.16
C GLU A 28 27.64 -16.31 14.33
N ILE A 29 27.10 -15.24 14.88
CA ILE A 29 27.05 -13.92 14.26
C ILE A 29 27.79 -12.94 15.16
N ARG A 30 28.76 -12.21 14.62
CA ARG A 30 29.58 -11.24 15.33
C ARG A 30 28.93 -9.88 15.37
N LYS A 31 29.25 -9.08 16.36
CA LYS A 31 28.81 -7.67 16.43
C LYS A 31 29.33 -6.87 15.23
N GLY A 32 28.44 -6.08 14.59
CA GLY A 32 28.79 -5.28 13.41
C GLY A 32 28.96 -6.07 12.12
N GLU A 33 28.69 -7.38 12.13
CA GLU A 33 28.77 -8.24 10.96
C GLU A 33 27.52 -8.14 10.11
N CYS A 34 27.69 -8.18 8.79
CA CYS A 34 26.60 -8.36 7.84
C CYS A 34 26.61 -9.76 7.28
N ILE A 35 25.61 -10.59 7.63
CA ILE A 35 25.42 -11.92 7.06
C ILE A 35 24.26 -11.95 6.09
N VAL A 36 24.41 -12.70 5.00
CA VAL A 36 23.36 -12.93 4.01
C VAL A 36 22.91 -14.38 4.05
N LEU A 37 21.65 -14.60 4.41
CA LEU A 37 21.00 -15.90 4.32
C LEU A 37 20.50 -16.11 2.90
N THR A 38 21.00 -17.11 2.21
CA THR A 38 20.61 -17.39 0.81
C THR A 38 20.34 -18.89 0.61
N GLY A 39 19.66 -19.22 -0.48
CA GLY A 39 19.25 -20.58 -0.82
C GLY A 39 17.91 -20.62 -1.55
N GLU A 40 17.45 -21.82 -1.87
CA GLU A 40 16.19 -22.02 -2.59
C GLU A 40 14.97 -21.47 -1.81
N SER A 41 13.90 -21.17 -2.50
CA SER A 41 12.63 -20.81 -1.87
C SER A 41 12.11 -21.95 -1.01
N GLY A 42 11.67 -21.65 0.22
CA GLY A 42 11.23 -22.68 1.17
C GLY A 42 12.36 -23.45 1.89
N CYS A 43 13.63 -23.04 1.77
CA CYS A 43 14.73 -23.71 2.46
C CYS A 43 14.86 -23.37 3.96
N GLY A 44 13.98 -22.49 4.52
CA GLY A 44 13.96 -22.17 5.94
C GLY A 44 14.52 -20.79 6.34
N LYS A 45 14.89 -19.91 5.38
CA LYS A 45 15.42 -18.55 5.67
C LYS A 45 14.48 -17.72 6.55
N THR A 46 13.25 -17.54 6.11
CA THR A 46 12.22 -16.78 6.85
C THR A 46 11.88 -17.46 8.19
N THR A 47 11.92 -18.78 8.27
CA THR A 47 11.74 -19.50 9.55
C THR A 47 12.88 -19.18 10.52
N LEU A 48 14.13 -19.14 10.03
CA LEU A 48 15.28 -18.79 10.85
C LEU A 48 15.19 -17.32 11.31
N THR A 49 14.81 -16.37 10.45
CA THR A 49 14.64 -14.97 10.84
C THR A 49 13.53 -14.81 11.89
N ARG A 50 12.42 -15.56 11.78
CA ARG A 50 11.34 -15.58 12.77
C ARG A 50 11.75 -16.20 14.12
N CYS A 51 12.68 -17.14 14.13
CA CYS A 51 13.25 -17.63 15.39
C CYS A 51 14.15 -16.59 16.05
N LEU A 52 14.92 -15.84 15.28
CA LEU A 52 15.82 -14.79 15.79
C LEU A 52 15.08 -13.64 16.47
N ASN A 53 13.93 -13.21 15.91
CA ASN A 53 13.14 -12.11 16.45
C ASN A 53 12.05 -12.56 17.47
N GLY A 54 12.03 -13.84 17.84
CA GLY A 54 11.10 -14.40 18.85
C GLY A 54 9.66 -14.57 18.36
N LEU A 55 9.36 -14.38 17.06
CA LEU A 55 8.03 -14.67 16.51
C LEU A 55 7.74 -16.18 16.52
N ILE A 56 8.77 -17.02 16.47
CA ILE A 56 8.70 -18.45 16.72
C ILE A 56 9.30 -18.69 18.11
N PRO A 57 8.63 -19.42 19.01
CA PRO A 57 7.33 -20.10 18.84
C PRO A 57 6.10 -19.26 19.24
N ASN A 58 6.26 -17.98 19.62
CA ASN A 58 5.21 -17.19 20.29
C ASN A 58 3.99 -16.86 19.38
N PHE A 59 4.20 -16.64 18.09
CA PHE A 59 3.16 -16.29 17.11
C PHE A 59 2.95 -17.36 16.04
N PHE A 60 3.97 -18.16 15.78
CA PHE A 60 3.90 -19.27 14.85
C PHE A 60 4.06 -20.57 15.64
N GLU A 61 2.95 -21.29 15.79
CA GLU A 61 2.87 -22.52 16.56
C GLU A 61 3.73 -23.62 15.95
N GLY A 62 4.44 -24.36 16.83
CA GLY A 62 5.31 -25.43 16.43
C GLY A 62 6.29 -25.86 17.52
N THR A 63 7.01 -26.94 17.24
CA THR A 63 7.99 -27.48 18.16
C THR A 63 9.39 -26.95 17.86
N LEU A 64 9.92 -26.12 18.76
CA LEU A 64 11.28 -25.56 18.69
C LEU A 64 12.20 -26.31 19.68
N THR A 65 13.35 -26.79 19.17
CA THR A 65 14.42 -27.39 19.99
C THR A 65 15.77 -26.78 19.67
N GLY A 66 16.75 -26.93 20.53
CA GLY A 66 18.01 -26.17 20.46
C GLY A 66 17.91 -24.82 21.15
N GLU A 67 18.89 -23.96 20.95
CA GLU A 67 18.93 -22.66 21.63
C GLU A 67 19.43 -21.55 20.72
N ILE A 68 18.91 -20.34 20.95
CA ILE A 68 19.40 -19.07 20.38
C ILE A 68 19.83 -18.22 21.57
N LEU A 69 21.06 -17.74 21.54
CA LEU A 69 21.64 -16.89 22.57
C LEU A 69 21.90 -15.50 21.99
N TYR A 70 21.41 -14.44 22.60
CA TYR A 70 21.78 -13.06 22.35
C TYR A 70 22.74 -12.62 23.47
N GLU A 71 23.98 -12.31 23.11
CA GLU A 71 25.05 -11.96 24.06
C GLU A 71 25.15 -12.97 25.25
N GLY A 72 24.93 -14.24 24.97
CA GLY A 72 24.97 -15.34 25.98
C GLY A 72 23.66 -15.55 26.73
N VAL A 73 22.63 -14.73 26.54
CA VAL A 73 21.30 -14.87 27.15
C VAL A 73 20.36 -15.60 26.20
N PRO A 74 19.68 -16.71 26.64
CA PRO A 74 18.74 -17.41 25.79
C PRO A 74 17.54 -16.53 25.38
N VAL A 75 17.25 -16.42 24.06
CA VAL A 75 16.17 -15.61 23.52
C VAL A 75 14.79 -16.02 24.04
N ASN A 76 14.55 -17.29 24.27
CA ASN A 76 13.32 -17.84 24.86
C ASN A 76 13.08 -17.45 26.32
N LYS A 77 14.08 -16.86 27.00
CA LYS A 77 13.95 -16.31 28.36
C LYS A 77 13.76 -14.80 28.38
N MET A 78 13.83 -14.15 27.23
CA MET A 78 13.60 -12.71 27.09
C MET A 78 12.12 -12.46 26.84
N GLU A 79 11.58 -11.42 27.46
CA GLU A 79 10.28 -10.91 27.11
C GLU A 79 10.31 -10.29 25.69
N GLN A 80 9.21 -10.41 24.94
CA GLN A 80 9.16 -9.95 23.54
C GLN A 80 9.55 -8.47 23.39
N TYR A 81 9.17 -7.61 24.33
CA TYR A 81 9.53 -6.18 24.29
C TYR A 81 11.04 -5.95 24.48
N GLU A 82 11.72 -6.77 25.30
CA GLU A 82 13.16 -6.69 25.50
C GLU A 82 13.92 -7.12 24.26
N LEU A 83 13.44 -8.20 23.62
CA LEU A 83 14.01 -8.70 22.38
C LEU A 83 13.84 -7.68 21.25
N SER A 84 12.67 -7.04 21.15
CA SER A 84 12.38 -6.01 20.13
C SER A 84 13.27 -4.77 20.26
N ARG A 85 13.76 -4.44 21.46
CA ARG A 85 14.78 -3.39 21.65
C ARG A 85 16.14 -3.74 21.07
N LYS A 86 16.43 -5.02 20.94
CA LYS A 86 17.74 -5.55 20.50
C LYS A 86 17.74 -5.93 19.03
N ILE A 87 16.66 -6.53 18.56
CA ILE A 87 16.51 -7.08 17.21
C ILE A 87 15.29 -6.46 16.55
N GLY A 88 15.52 -5.56 15.61
CA GLY A 88 14.48 -5.00 14.75
C GLY A 88 14.35 -5.81 13.47
N THR A 89 13.12 -5.96 12.97
CA THR A 89 12.86 -6.74 11.74
C THR A 89 12.08 -5.93 10.72
N VAL A 90 12.56 -5.94 9.48
CA VAL A 90 11.86 -5.42 8.31
C VAL A 90 11.32 -6.61 7.52
N PHE A 91 10.00 -6.72 7.41
CA PHE A 91 9.35 -7.83 6.71
C PHE A 91 9.40 -7.68 5.19
N GLN A 92 9.22 -8.80 4.49
CA GLN A 92 9.19 -8.87 3.03
C GLN A 92 8.14 -7.93 2.40
N ASP A 93 6.95 -7.84 3.00
CA ASP A 93 5.95 -6.82 2.66
C ASP A 93 5.88 -5.75 3.76
N PRO A 94 6.42 -4.54 3.51
CA PRO A 94 6.35 -3.44 4.49
C PRO A 94 4.94 -3.07 4.92
N ARG A 95 3.93 -3.33 4.07
CA ARG A 95 2.52 -3.00 4.39
C ARG A 95 2.00 -3.81 5.58
N SER A 96 2.49 -5.04 5.75
CA SER A 96 2.10 -5.89 6.87
C SER A 96 2.67 -5.42 8.21
N GLN A 97 3.65 -4.50 8.17
CA GLN A 97 4.34 -3.95 9.34
C GLN A 97 3.73 -2.63 9.82
N PHE A 98 3.02 -1.89 8.97
CA PHE A 98 2.53 -0.55 9.27
C PHE A 98 1.24 -0.56 10.08
N PHE A 99 1.22 0.23 11.15
CA PHE A 99 0.09 0.41 12.06
C PHE A 99 -0.50 1.81 12.02
N ALA A 100 0.33 2.84 11.78
CA ALA A 100 -0.12 4.22 11.75
C ALA A 100 -0.79 4.61 10.41
N VAL A 101 -1.33 5.82 10.34
CA VAL A 101 -1.96 6.39 9.15
C VAL A 101 -0.99 7.29 8.38
N ASN A 102 -0.07 7.93 9.09
CA ASN A 102 0.94 8.80 8.51
C ASN A 102 2.36 8.31 8.81
N THR A 103 3.31 8.86 8.09
CA THR A 103 4.72 8.44 8.11
C THR A 103 5.42 8.78 9.42
N THR A 104 5.13 9.93 10.01
CA THR A 104 5.79 10.39 11.24
C THR A 104 5.37 9.55 12.43
N ASP A 105 4.07 9.27 12.57
CA ASP A 105 3.53 8.40 13.62
C ASP A 105 4.03 6.96 13.45
N GLU A 106 4.19 6.48 12.21
CA GLU A 106 4.71 5.14 11.95
C GLU A 106 6.17 4.99 12.42
N VAL A 107 7.01 6.00 12.18
CA VAL A 107 8.39 5.98 12.64
C VAL A 107 8.47 6.09 14.17
N ALA A 108 7.55 6.85 14.79
CA ALA A 108 7.47 6.99 16.24
C ALA A 108 6.92 5.75 16.94
N PHE A 109 6.05 4.97 16.27
CA PHE A 109 5.26 3.88 16.85
C PHE A 109 6.09 2.87 17.67
N GLY A 110 7.21 2.42 17.11
CA GLY A 110 8.11 1.50 17.80
C GLY A 110 8.73 2.10 19.07
N CYS A 111 9.11 3.38 19.01
CA CYS A 111 9.69 4.11 20.16
C CYS A 111 8.65 4.32 21.27
N GLU A 112 7.39 4.59 20.91
CA GLU A 112 6.28 4.74 21.86
C GLU A 112 6.00 3.43 22.58
N ASN A 113 5.94 2.30 21.85
CA ASN A 113 5.75 0.98 22.43
C ASN A 113 6.90 0.56 23.37
N LEU A 114 8.11 1.05 23.12
CA LEU A 114 9.27 0.86 23.99
C LEU A 114 9.31 1.86 25.15
N ALA A 115 8.30 2.70 25.32
CA ALA A 115 8.16 3.69 26.37
C ALA A 115 9.38 4.64 26.47
N PHE A 116 9.89 5.13 25.33
CA PHE A 116 10.92 6.16 25.29
C PHE A 116 10.32 7.51 25.73
N SER A 117 11.15 8.40 26.29
CA SER A 117 10.68 9.77 26.58
C SER A 117 10.34 10.54 25.31
N THR A 118 9.40 11.49 25.41
CA THR A 118 8.98 12.30 24.26
C THR A 118 10.15 13.00 23.56
N GLU A 119 11.13 13.49 24.34
CA GLU A 119 12.34 14.12 23.79
C GLU A 119 13.17 13.13 22.98
N ARG A 120 13.34 11.90 23.50
CA ARG A 120 14.08 10.84 22.80
C ARG A 120 13.33 10.37 21.55
N ILE A 121 12.00 10.25 21.60
CA ILE A 121 11.19 9.89 20.43
C ILE A 121 11.41 10.91 19.32
N ASN A 122 11.25 12.21 19.61
CA ASN A 122 11.43 13.27 18.63
C ASN A 122 12.84 13.25 18.02
N GLN A 123 13.88 13.10 18.85
CA GLN A 123 15.27 13.04 18.38
C GLN A 123 15.51 11.83 17.47
N ASN A 124 15.00 10.64 17.84
CA ASN A 124 15.18 9.43 17.06
C ASN A 124 14.40 9.47 15.74
N VAL A 125 13.17 10.01 15.77
CA VAL A 125 12.35 10.22 14.56
C VAL A 125 13.04 11.19 13.61
N ASP A 126 13.52 12.33 14.10
CA ASP A 126 14.25 13.31 13.28
C ASP A 126 15.53 12.70 12.68
N ALA A 127 16.28 11.96 13.49
CA ALA A 127 17.48 11.27 13.03
C ALA A 127 17.14 10.20 11.94
N ALA A 128 16.06 9.43 12.13
CA ALA A 128 15.64 8.42 11.18
C ALA A 128 15.22 9.05 9.84
N PHE A 129 14.40 10.08 9.83
CA PHE A 129 14.00 10.78 8.60
C PHE A 129 15.19 11.34 7.85
N SER A 130 16.10 12.02 8.55
CA SER A 130 17.30 12.61 7.95
C SER A 130 18.26 11.54 7.40
N ARG A 131 18.54 10.48 8.19
CA ARG A 131 19.44 9.39 7.77
C ARG A 131 18.92 8.61 6.57
N MET A 132 17.61 8.37 6.50
CA MET A 132 16.97 7.65 5.40
C MET A 132 16.73 8.54 4.18
N ASN A 133 17.06 9.83 4.26
CA ASN A 133 16.79 10.85 3.23
C ASN A 133 15.31 10.82 2.78
N ILE A 134 14.41 10.82 3.78
CA ILE A 134 12.95 10.76 3.57
C ILE A 134 12.21 11.94 4.23
N ASP A 135 12.89 13.05 4.53
CA ASP A 135 12.27 14.24 5.14
C ASP A 135 11.08 14.78 4.33
N VAL A 136 11.12 14.62 3.02
CA VAL A 136 10.03 14.98 2.11
C VAL A 136 8.76 14.14 2.32
N LEU A 137 8.84 13.05 3.05
CA LEU A 137 7.72 12.16 3.35
C LEU A 137 7.06 12.45 4.70
N ARG A 138 7.58 13.41 5.50
CA ARG A 138 7.00 13.74 6.82
C ARG A 138 5.52 14.06 6.70
N ASP A 139 4.75 13.55 7.65
CA ASP A 139 3.30 13.76 7.80
C ASP A 139 2.47 13.38 6.56
N ARG A 140 3.04 12.58 5.65
CA ARG A 140 2.31 12.04 4.51
C ARG A 140 1.53 10.79 4.89
N SER A 141 0.42 10.59 4.18
CA SER A 141 -0.34 9.33 4.29
C SER A 141 0.49 8.15 3.78
N LEU A 142 0.56 7.07 4.56
CA LEU A 142 1.23 5.82 4.20
C LEU A 142 0.68 5.18 2.92
N PHE A 143 -0.60 5.41 2.64
CA PHE A 143 -1.30 4.80 1.51
C PHE A 143 -0.87 5.37 0.15
N GLY A 144 -0.40 6.60 0.13
CA GLY A 144 0.10 7.27 -1.07
C GLY A 144 1.56 6.99 -1.42
N LEU A 145 2.27 6.22 -0.60
CA LEU A 145 3.69 5.95 -0.79
C LEU A 145 3.95 4.87 -1.84
N SER A 146 4.99 5.07 -2.64
CA SER A 146 5.55 4.04 -3.53
C SER A 146 6.16 2.87 -2.74
N SER A 147 6.37 1.73 -3.39
CA SER A 147 7.01 0.55 -2.74
C SER A 147 8.39 0.89 -2.15
N GLY A 148 9.20 1.68 -2.86
CA GLY A 148 10.52 2.09 -2.37
C GLY A 148 10.46 3.06 -1.19
N GLU A 149 9.49 4.00 -1.18
CA GLU A 149 9.26 4.88 -0.04
C GLU A 149 8.80 4.09 1.19
N LYS A 150 7.91 3.10 1.01
CA LYS A 150 7.47 2.20 2.08
C LYS A 150 8.64 1.39 2.66
N GLN A 151 9.51 0.87 1.80
CA GLN A 151 10.67 0.11 2.26
C GLN A 151 11.63 0.98 3.09
N ARG A 152 11.95 2.20 2.62
CA ARG A 152 12.79 3.14 3.38
C ARG A 152 12.14 3.54 4.70
N LEU A 153 10.83 3.75 4.71
CA LEU A 153 10.09 4.07 5.93
C LEU A 153 10.12 2.90 6.93
N ALA A 154 9.94 1.66 6.48
CA ALA A 154 10.03 0.49 7.34
C ALA A 154 11.43 0.34 7.98
N VAL A 155 12.50 0.62 7.22
CA VAL A 155 13.85 0.66 7.78
C VAL A 155 14.00 1.83 8.75
N ALA A 156 13.42 3.01 8.45
CA ALA A 156 13.44 4.19 9.34
C ALA A 156 12.76 3.91 10.68
N SER A 157 11.62 3.20 10.68
CA SER A 157 10.90 2.82 11.90
C SER A 157 11.77 1.92 12.80
N ILE A 158 12.49 0.96 12.22
CA ILE A 158 13.41 0.10 12.97
C ILE A 158 14.66 0.87 13.44
N TYR A 159 15.19 1.77 12.61
CA TYR A 159 16.32 2.60 12.98
C TYR A 159 16.00 3.54 14.17
N ALA A 160 14.81 4.12 14.19
CA ALA A 160 14.35 4.98 15.28
C ALA A 160 14.29 4.26 16.62
N MET A 161 14.04 2.96 16.64
CA MET A 161 14.06 2.12 17.85
C MET A 161 15.47 1.92 18.41
N ASP A 162 16.52 2.34 17.68
CA ASP A 162 17.93 2.21 18.05
C ASP A 162 18.37 0.75 18.37
N THR A 163 17.88 -0.19 17.56
CA THR A 163 18.20 -1.62 17.71
C THR A 163 19.65 -1.92 17.32
N ASP A 164 20.27 -2.91 17.97
CA ASP A 164 21.65 -3.33 17.68
C ASP A 164 21.73 -4.25 16.45
N VAL A 165 20.69 -5.06 16.23
CA VAL A 165 20.57 -6.01 15.13
C VAL A 165 19.39 -5.64 14.26
N ILE A 166 19.60 -5.62 12.96
CA ILE A 166 18.54 -5.38 11.97
C ILE A 166 18.43 -6.61 11.07
N VAL A 167 17.25 -7.23 11.08
CA VAL A 167 16.91 -8.37 10.24
C VAL A 167 16.08 -7.85 9.08
N LEU A 168 16.46 -8.19 7.83
CA LEU A 168 15.70 -7.84 6.63
C LEU A 168 15.35 -9.14 5.88
N ASP A 169 14.06 -9.36 5.66
CA ASP A 169 13.58 -10.53 4.91
C ASP A 169 13.17 -10.11 3.49
N GLU A 170 13.93 -10.54 2.48
CA GLU A 170 13.76 -10.24 1.05
C GLU A 170 13.46 -8.75 0.76
N PRO A 171 14.29 -7.81 1.22
CA PRO A 171 13.98 -6.38 1.18
C PRO A 171 13.92 -5.79 -0.24
N THR A 172 14.42 -6.51 -1.27
CA THR A 172 14.44 -6.01 -2.65
C THR A 172 13.36 -6.59 -3.55
N ALA A 173 12.40 -7.40 -3.04
CA ALA A 173 11.42 -8.15 -3.83
C ALA A 173 10.63 -7.24 -4.71
N ASN A 174 10.31 -6.09 -4.68
CA ASN A 174 9.51 -5.27 -5.60
C ASN A 174 10.14 -3.89 -5.87
N LEU A 175 11.48 -3.80 -5.74
CA LEU A 175 12.21 -2.56 -5.89
C LEU A 175 12.86 -2.45 -7.27
N ASP A 176 12.86 -1.23 -7.82
CA ASP A 176 13.65 -0.89 -9.00
C ASP A 176 15.12 -0.68 -8.67
N GLY A 177 15.96 -0.56 -9.70
CA GLY A 177 17.40 -0.48 -9.54
C GLY A 177 17.86 0.75 -8.73
N GLU A 178 17.20 1.90 -8.90
CA GLU A 178 17.51 3.12 -8.15
C GLU A 178 17.17 2.94 -6.67
N THR A 179 16.01 2.39 -6.37
CA THR A 179 15.59 2.12 -4.99
C THR A 179 16.50 1.10 -4.30
N ILE A 180 16.92 0.04 -5.02
CA ILE A 180 17.90 -0.93 -4.51
C ILE A 180 19.22 -0.24 -4.19
N GLN A 181 19.69 0.66 -5.04
CA GLN A 181 20.93 1.41 -4.79
C GLN A 181 20.82 2.30 -3.55
N ASN A 182 19.69 2.99 -3.38
CA ASN A 182 19.44 3.79 -2.18
C ASN A 182 19.39 2.93 -0.91
N LEU A 183 18.77 1.74 -0.98
CA LEU A 183 18.76 0.79 0.14
C LEU A 183 20.17 0.27 0.44
N ARG A 184 20.97 0.02 -0.59
CA ARG A 184 22.37 -0.41 -0.46
C ARG A 184 23.21 0.62 0.31
N GLU A 185 23.12 1.89 -0.07
CA GLU A 185 23.85 3.00 0.58
C GLU A 185 23.44 3.14 2.05
N LEU A 186 22.15 2.98 2.31
CA LEU A 186 21.61 2.98 3.65
C LEU A 186 22.21 1.86 4.51
N LEU A 187 22.16 0.61 4.03
CA LEU A 187 22.72 -0.53 4.78
C LEU A 187 24.23 -0.41 4.98
N PHE A 188 24.91 0.18 4.03
CA PHE A 188 26.33 0.48 4.17
C PHE A 188 26.59 1.46 5.33
N THR A 189 25.76 2.50 5.44
CA THR A 189 25.82 3.48 6.54
C THR A 189 25.53 2.82 7.89
N LEU A 190 24.48 2.01 7.98
CA LEU A 190 24.11 1.29 9.20
C LEU A 190 25.23 0.34 9.68
N LYS A 191 25.86 -0.35 8.73
CA LYS A 191 27.02 -1.20 9.02
C LYS A 191 28.20 -0.39 9.53
N ALA A 192 28.49 0.76 8.94
CA ALA A 192 29.57 1.67 9.38
C ALA A 192 29.31 2.23 10.79
N GLU A 193 28.05 2.38 11.20
CA GLU A 193 27.63 2.75 12.56
C GLU A 193 27.75 1.57 13.55
N GLY A 194 28.17 0.38 13.10
CA GLY A 194 28.39 -0.79 13.93
C GLY A 194 27.13 -1.64 14.14
N LYS A 195 26.04 -1.40 13.45
CA LYS A 195 24.83 -2.25 13.49
C LYS A 195 25.13 -3.61 12.86
N THR A 196 24.55 -4.66 13.43
CA THR A 196 24.66 -6.02 12.90
C THR A 196 23.50 -6.26 11.93
N LEU A 197 23.80 -6.74 10.74
CA LEU A 197 22.80 -6.93 9.68
C LEU A 197 22.62 -8.40 9.35
N ILE A 198 21.38 -8.87 9.33
CA ILE A 198 21.01 -10.23 8.91
C ILE A 198 20.02 -10.10 7.77
N ILE A 199 20.42 -10.47 6.56
CA ILE A 199 19.64 -10.23 5.35
C ILE A 199 19.30 -11.56 4.69
N SER A 200 18.00 -11.90 4.60
CA SER A 200 17.52 -13.00 3.78
C SER A 200 17.31 -12.49 2.35
N GLU A 201 17.98 -13.06 1.36
CA GLU A 201 17.92 -12.53 0.01
C GLU A 201 18.22 -13.58 -1.07
N HIS A 202 17.54 -13.41 -2.23
CA HIS A 202 17.80 -14.17 -3.45
C HIS A 202 18.72 -13.43 -4.43
N ARG A 203 18.55 -12.10 -4.55
CA ARG A 203 19.40 -11.25 -5.41
C ARG A 203 20.66 -10.90 -4.67
N LEU A 204 21.80 -11.50 -5.03
CA LEU A 204 23.04 -11.35 -4.27
C LEU A 204 23.94 -10.20 -4.74
N SER A 205 23.80 -9.79 -6.00
CA SER A 205 24.71 -8.82 -6.64
C SER A 205 24.74 -7.45 -5.96
N TRP A 206 23.64 -6.96 -5.43
CA TRP A 206 23.57 -5.65 -4.76
C TRP A 206 24.20 -5.63 -3.36
N LEU A 207 24.41 -6.79 -2.75
CA LEU A 207 25.03 -6.96 -1.42
C LEU A 207 26.56 -7.05 -1.47
N VAL A 208 27.14 -7.10 -2.64
CA VAL A 208 28.62 -7.12 -2.81
C VAL A 208 29.23 -5.86 -2.22
N GLY A 209 30.22 -6.05 -1.32
CA GLY A 209 30.86 -4.98 -0.57
C GLY A 209 30.18 -4.59 0.74
N ILE A 210 28.96 -5.10 1.02
CA ILE A 210 28.28 -4.96 2.32
C ILE A 210 28.39 -6.25 3.11
N ALA A 211 28.05 -7.39 2.51
CA ALA A 211 28.06 -8.69 3.13
C ALA A 211 29.49 -9.12 3.52
N ASP A 212 29.64 -9.64 4.73
CA ASP A 212 30.87 -10.26 5.20
C ASP A 212 30.89 -11.76 4.95
N ARG A 213 29.71 -12.40 5.13
CA ARG A 213 29.52 -13.83 4.87
C ARG A 213 28.19 -14.11 4.19
N TYR A 214 28.18 -15.14 3.36
CA TYR A 214 26.99 -15.71 2.75
C TYR A 214 26.74 -17.10 3.34
N VAL A 215 25.58 -17.28 3.94
CA VAL A 215 25.14 -18.54 4.59
C VAL A 215 24.14 -19.21 3.65
N TYR A 216 24.57 -20.28 3.00
CA TYR A 216 23.73 -21.04 2.08
C TYR A 216 22.92 -22.10 2.85
N MET A 217 21.61 -22.00 2.71
CA MET A 217 20.66 -22.90 3.32
C MET A 217 19.97 -23.78 2.27
N ARG A 218 19.80 -25.07 2.61
CA ARG A 218 19.07 -26.03 1.79
C ARG A 218 18.33 -27.01 2.66
N LYS A 219 17.03 -27.21 2.39
CA LYS A 219 16.17 -28.16 3.14
C LYS A 219 16.31 -28.02 4.66
N GLY A 220 16.27 -26.80 5.17
CA GLY A 220 16.33 -26.51 6.60
C GLY A 220 17.72 -26.62 7.25
N ARG A 221 18.81 -26.83 6.49
CA ARG A 221 20.18 -26.96 6.98
C ARG A 221 21.09 -25.88 6.42
N ILE A 222 22.13 -25.51 7.14
CA ILE A 222 23.27 -24.75 6.59
C ILE A 222 24.21 -25.75 5.93
N GLU A 223 24.33 -25.68 4.61
CA GLU A 223 25.24 -26.57 3.86
C GLU A 223 26.62 -25.93 3.64
N LYS A 224 26.67 -24.59 3.45
CA LYS A 224 27.90 -23.85 3.20
C LYS A 224 27.85 -22.45 3.80
N ILE A 225 29.02 -21.99 4.21
CA ILE A 225 29.22 -20.60 4.58
C ILE A 225 30.45 -20.12 3.79
N TRP A 226 30.25 -19.05 3.01
CA TRP A 226 31.33 -18.41 2.27
C TRP A 226 31.64 -17.04 2.87
N SER A 227 32.89 -16.69 2.97
CA SER A 227 33.32 -15.30 3.15
C SER A 227 32.98 -14.47 1.91
N ALA A 228 32.95 -13.14 2.03
CA ALA A 228 32.73 -12.25 0.89
C ALA A 228 33.72 -12.50 -0.27
N ALA A 229 34.98 -12.80 0.06
CA ALA A 229 36.03 -13.08 -0.94
C ALA A 229 35.77 -14.40 -1.66
N GLU A 230 35.44 -15.48 -0.94
CA GLU A 230 35.12 -16.78 -1.54
C GLU A 230 33.86 -16.68 -2.41
N ALA A 231 32.80 -15.98 -1.94
CA ALA A 231 31.57 -15.79 -2.69
C ALA A 231 31.80 -15.04 -4.01
N ALA A 232 32.64 -14.01 -3.99
CA ALA A 232 32.99 -13.25 -5.19
C ALA A 232 33.74 -14.08 -6.26
N CYS A 233 34.39 -15.17 -5.85
CA CYS A 233 35.12 -16.12 -6.71
C CYS A 233 34.29 -17.27 -7.24
N LEU A 234 33.00 -17.39 -6.83
CA LEU A 234 32.13 -18.47 -7.29
C LEU A 234 31.82 -18.32 -8.80
N SER A 235 32.12 -19.39 -9.55
CA SER A 235 31.79 -19.42 -10.98
C SER A 235 30.30 -19.50 -11.23
N PRO A 236 29.80 -19.03 -12.40
CA PRO A 236 28.39 -19.13 -12.75
C PRO A 236 27.84 -20.59 -12.73
N ASP A 237 28.71 -21.57 -13.00
CA ASP A 237 28.32 -22.98 -12.97
C ASP A 237 28.07 -23.47 -11.54
N VAL A 238 28.94 -23.09 -10.61
CA VAL A 238 28.76 -23.38 -9.17
C VAL A 238 27.51 -22.70 -8.63
N LEU A 239 27.24 -21.43 -8.98
CA LEU A 239 26.02 -20.74 -8.57
C LEU A 239 24.77 -21.45 -9.09
N ARG A 240 24.79 -21.96 -10.33
CA ARG A 240 23.67 -22.75 -10.90
C ARG A 240 23.47 -24.07 -10.18
N GLU A 241 24.56 -24.77 -9.80
CA GLU A 241 24.49 -26.03 -9.03
C GLU A 241 23.77 -25.80 -7.70
N TYR A 242 24.12 -24.74 -7.00
CA TYR A 242 23.46 -24.34 -5.73
C TYR A 242 22.08 -23.69 -5.93
N GLY A 243 21.65 -23.45 -7.17
CA GLY A 243 20.40 -22.75 -7.46
C GLY A 243 20.37 -21.30 -7.03
N LEU A 244 21.54 -20.68 -6.94
CA LEU A 244 21.73 -19.30 -6.56
C LEU A 244 21.67 -18.36 -7.76
N ARG A 245 21.37 -17.11 -7.50
CA ARG A 245 21.43 -16.01 -8.47
C ARG A 245 22.85 -15.46 -8.57
N SER A 246 23.12 -14.70 -9.64
CA SER A 246 24.43 -14.09 -9.86
C SER A 246 24.83 -13.17 -8.71
N ILE A 247 26.11 -13.27 -8.32
CA ILE A 247 26.74 -12.33 -7.40
C ILE A 247 27.31 -11.13 -8.19
N GLN A 248 27.60 -11.34 -9.49
CA GLN A 248 28.08 -10.26 -10.36
C GLN A 248 26.95 -9.37 -10.82
N ASN A 249 27.25 -8.09 -10.96
CA ASN A 249 26.27 -7.13 -11.44
C ASN A 249 26.04 -7.34 -12.94
N VAL A 250 24.82 -7.61 -13.33
CA VAL A 250 24.42 -7.84 -14.72
C VAL A 250 23.80 -6.56 -15.26
N LEU A 251 24.27 -6.10 -16.41
CA LEU A 251 23.72 -4.95 -17.11
C LEU A 251 22.56 -5.38 -18.02
N PHE A 252 21.64 -4.47 -18.27
CA PHE A 252 20.58 -4.71 -19.23
C PHE A 252 21.14 -4.99 -20.62
N PRO A 253 20.62 -5.99 -21.34
CA PRO A 253 21.08 -6.34 -22.67
C PRO A 253 20.86 -5.18 -23.64
N THR A 254 21.88 -4.81 -24.41
CA THR A 254 21.82 -3.71 -25.39
C THR A 254 21.55 -4.15 -26.84
N LYS A 255 21.37 -5.44 -27.08
CA LYS A 255 21.22 -5.97 -28.44
C LYS A 255 19.87 -5.60 -29.07
N LYS A 256 19.93 -4.86 -30.17
CA LYS A 256 18.86 -4.80 -31.18
C LYS A 256 19.15 -5.92 -32.19
N THR A 257 18.32 -6.94 -32.25
CA THR A 257 18.38 -7.93 -33.33
C THR A 257 17.79 -7.27 -34.58
N PRO A 258 18.49 -7.30 -35.75
CA PRO A 258 17.95 -6.72 -36.97
C PRO A 258 16.61 -7.37 -37.31
N ALA A 259 15.64 -6.55 -37.75
CA ALA A 259 14.37 -7.01 -38.23
C ALA A 259 14.60 -7.98 -39.40
N ARG A 260 14.21 -9.23 -39.26
CA ARG A 260 14.05 -10.15 -40.39
C ARG A 260 12.75 -9.78 -41.11
N SER A 261 12.66 -10.00 -42.41
CA SER A 261 11.44 -9.84 -43.22
C SER A 261 10.45 -10.93 -42.88
N ASP A 262 9.70 -10.76 -41.76
CA ASP A 262 8.97 -11.84 -41.12
C ASP A 262 7.45 -11.64 -41.24
N ALA A 263 6.72 -12.74 -41.14
CA ALA A 263 5.31 -12.81 -41.52
C ALA A 263 4.34 -12.09 -40.55
N ASN A 264 4.75 -11.82 -39.31
CA ASN A 264 3.91 -11.19 -38.28
C ASN A 264 4.47 -9.87 -37.81
N GLU A 265 3.57 -8.89 -37.57
CA GLU A 265 3.92 -7.54 -37.14
C GLU A 265 2.94 -7.05 -36.07
N LEU A 266 3.46 -6.49 -34.99
CA LEU A 266 2.70 -5.74 -33.99
C LEU A 266 3.18 -4.30 -33.98
N THR A 267 2.31 -3.35 -34.33
CA THR A 267 2.63 -1.92 -34.31
C THR A 267 1.76 -1.17 -33.32
N CYS A 268 2.35 -0.16 -32.72
CA CYS A 268 1.68 0.80 -31.88
C CYS A 268 1.99 2.20 -32.41
N GLN A 269 0.97 3.02 -32.57
CA GLN A 269 1.12 4.39 -33.12
C GLN A 269 0.41 5.41 -32.25
N ASN A 270 1.15 6.42 -31.82
CA ASN A 270 0.68 7.61 -31.08
C ASN A 270 -0.14 7.23 -29.84
N LEU A 271 0.29 6.19 -29.10
CA LEU A 271 -0.45 5.67 -27.97
C LEU A 271 -0.28 6.58 -26.76
N CYS A 272 -1.40 7.18 -26.31
CA CYS A 272 -1.47 7.92 -25.05
C CYS A 272 -2.38 7.20 -24.06
N ILE A 273 -1.89 7.02 -22.84
CA ILE A 273 -2.58 6.31 -21.78
C ILE A 273 -2.77 7.25 -20.59
N TYR A 274 -3.99 7.29 -20.05
CA TYR A 274 -4.37 8.11 -18.91
C TYR A 274 -4.93 7.26 -17.80
N TYR A 275 -4.61 7.61 -16.55
CA TYR A 275 -5.28 7.10 -15.37
C TYR A 275 -6.09 8.25 -14.73
N GLY A 276 -7.42 8.18 -14.86
CA GLY A 276 -8.27 9.32 -14.52
C GLY A 276 -7.98 10.55 -15.40
N LYS A 277 -7.41 11.59 -14.81
CA LYS A 277 -7.00 12.83 -15.52
C LYS A 277 -5.50 12.92 -15.77
N GLN A 278 -4.71 12.04 -15.16
CA GLN A 278 -3.26 12.05 -15.26
C GLN A 278 -2.82 11.29 -16.51
N GLU A 279 -1.99 11.93 -17.35
CA GLU A 279 -1.31 11.25 -18.45
C GLU A 279 -0.18 10.40 -17.89
N ILE A 280 -0.19 9.11 -18.22
CA ILE A 280 0.81 8.13 -17.77
C ILE A 280 1.83 7.87 -18.88
N ILE A 281 1.35 7.71 -20.09
CA ILE A 281 2.19 7.49 -21.28
C ILE A 281 1.78 8.44 -22.38
N HIS A 282 2.77 9.13 -22.94
CA HIS A 282 2.61 10.07 -24.02
C HIS A 282 3.29 9.57 -25.28
N ASP A 283 2.56 9.51 -26.38
CA ASP A 283 3.04 9.26 -27.74
C ASP A 283 3.97 8.03 -27.87
N LEU A 284 3.57 6.89 -27.29
CA LEU A 284 4.35 5.66 -27.40
C LEU A 284 4.20 5.06 -28.79
N ASN A 285 5.33 4.84 -29.44
CA ASN A 285 5.43 4.28 -30.78
C ASN A 285 6.41 3.13 -30.80
N PHE A 286 6.02 1.97 -31.37
CA PHE A 286 6.91 0.83 -31.60
C PHE A 286 6.43 -0.04 -32.75
N CYS A 287 7.33 -0.84 -33.30
CA CYS A 287 7.05 -1.86 -34.29
C CYS A 287 7.90 -3.09 -33.99
N PHE A 288 7.25 -4.23 -33.72
CA PHE A 288 7.90 -5.51 -33.52
C PHE A 288 7.47 -6.49 -34.60
N THR A 289 8.46 -7.14 -35.22
CA THR A 289 8.24 -8.16 -36.24
C THR A 289 8.79 -9.51 -35.76
N TRP A 290 8.10 -10.61 -36.11
CA TRP A 290 8.58 -11.97 -35.80
C TRP A 290 8.09 -12.98 -36.85
N GLY A 291 8.84 -14.07 -37.04
CA GLY A 291 8.56 -15.14 -37.97
C GLY A 291 7.91 -16.36 -37.32
N GLU A 292 8.28 -17.55 -37.81
CA GLU A 292 7.83 -18.82 -37.23
C GLU A 292 8.27 -18.98 -35.77
N GLU A 293 9.46 -18.52 -35.45
CA GLU A 293 9.84 -18.30 -34.04
C GLU A 293 9.23 -17.00 -33.54
N GLY A 294 8.64 -17.04 -32.36
CA GLY A 294 8.17 -15.86 -31.62
C GLY A 294 9.31 -14.94 -31.19
N ARG A 295 8.97 -13.92 -30.46
CA ARG A 295 9.93 -12.91 -29.98
C ARG A 295 9.70 -12.61 -28.50
N ILE A 296 10.77 -12.32 -27.76
CA ILE A 296 10.71 -11.92 -26.36
C ILE A 296 11.16 -10.47 -26.23
N ILE A 297 10.27 -9.60 -25.76
CA ILE A 297 10.47 -8.17 -25.58
C ILE A 297 10.51 -7.87 -24.08
N GLY A 298 11.63 -7.32 -23.59
CA GLY A 298 11.71 -6.79 -22.23
C GLY A 298 11.13 -5.38 -22.16
N ILE A 299 10.24 -5.10 -21.20
CA ILE A 299 9.72 -3.76 -20.92
C ILE A 299 10.40 -3.24 -19.67
N VAL A 300 11.17 -2.17 -19.79
CA VAL A 300 11.95 -1.59 -18.69
C VAL A 300 11.60 -0.11 -18.50
N GLY A 301 11.85 0.42 -17.29
CA GLY A 301 11.57 1.82 -16.94
C GLY A 301 11.44 1.98 -15.42
N ALA A 302 11.51 3.19 -14.89
CA ALA A 302 11.37 3.47 -13.45
C ALA A 302 10.02 2.99 -12.88
N ASN A 303 9.95 2.82 -11.56
CA ASN A 303 8.67 2.55 -10.89
C ASN A 303 7.72 3.73 -11.12
N GLY A 304 6.44 3.43 -11.39
CA GLY A 304 5.45 4.46 -11.73
C GLY A 304 5.50 4.98 -13.17
N SER A 305 6.43 4.52 -14.04
CA SER A 305 6.51 4.95 -15.44
C SER A 305 5.36 4.45 -16.32
N GLY A 306 4.44 3.64 -15.78
CA GLY A 306 3.26 3.16 -16.52
C GLY A 306 3.41 1.79 -17.18
N LYS A 307 4.45 0.99 -16.86
CA LYS A 307 4.69 -0.34 -17.42
C LYS A 307 3.48 -1.28 -17.28
N THR A 308 2.97 -1.46 -16.07
CA THR A 308 1.76 -2.27 -15.79
C THR A 308 0.53 -1.70 -16.50
N THR A 309 0.39 -0.37 -16.58
CA THR A 309 -0.73 0.27 -17.29
C THR A 309 -0.67 0.01 -18.79
N PHE A 310 0.53 0.11 -19.37
CA PHE A 310 0.77 -0.27 -20.76
C PHE A 310 0.44 -1.75 -21.01
N SER A 311 0.89 -2.64 -20.14
CA SER A 311 0.59 -4.07 -20.21
C SER A 311 -0.91 -4.37 -20.19
N LYS A 312 -1.67 -3.68 -19.36
CA LYS A 312 -3.14 -3.76 -19.32
C LYS A 312 -3.77 -3.28 -20.64
N VAL A 313 -3.24 -2.20 -21.24
CA VAL A 313 -3.71 -1.72 -22.57
C VAL A 313 -3.37 -2.72 -23.67
N LEU A 314 -2.15 -3.26 -23.69
CA LEU A 314 -1.71 -4.26 -24.67
C LEU A 314 -2.56 -5.54 -24.59
N CYS A 315 -3.00 -5.91 -23.38
CA CYS A 315 -3.89 -7.06 -23.18
C CYS A 315 -5.38 -6.74 -23.40
N GLY A 316 -5.74 -5.51 -23.73
CA GLY A 316 -7.13 -5.10 -23.89
C GLY A 316 -7.92 -5.07 -22.57
N LEU A 317 -7.25 -5.04 -21.42
CA LEU A 317 -7.87 -4.87 -20.09
C LEU A 317 -8.21 -3.40 -19.81
N MET A 318 -7.56 -2.49 -20.51
CA MET A 318 -7.75 -1.05 -20.41
C MET A 318 -7.74 -0.43 -21.82
N ALA A 319 -8.62 0.52 -22.07
CA ALA A 319 -8.64 1.25 -23.36
C ALA A 319 -7.67 2.43 -23.32
N PRO A 320 -6.86 2.65 -24.37
CA PRO A 320 -6.07 3.86 -24.49
C PRO A 320 -6.99 5.06 -24.78
N ARG A 321 -6.53 6.27 -24.48
CA ARG A 321 -7.28 7.49 -24.79
C ARG A 321 -7.15 7.88 -26.26
N THR A 322 -5.94 7.79 -26.80
CA THR A 322 -5.63 8.02 -28.22
C THR A 322 -4.64 6.98 -28.70
N GLY A 323 -4.43 6.90 -29.99
CA GLY A 323 -3.55 5.95 -30.64
C GLY A 323 -4.22 4.61 -30.96
N GLU A 324 -3.44 3.72 -31.54
CA GLU A 324 -3.93 2.41 -31.97
C GLU A 324 -2.85 1.34 -31.92
N ILE A 325 -3.30 0.12 -31.66
CA ILE A 325 -2.48 -1.09 -31.77
C ILE A 325 -2.95 -1.87 -32.98
N ARG A 326 -2.02 -2.26 -33.86
CA ARG A 326 -2.30 -3.03 -35.06
C ARG A 326 -1.54 -4.36 -35.01
N LEU A 327 -2.19 -5.44 -35.41
CA LEU A 327 -1.59 -6.75 -35.59
C LEU A 327 -1.72 -7.14 -37.07
N ASN A 328 -0.61 -7.35 -37.76
CA ASN A 328 -0.54 -7.65 -39.18
C ASN A 328 -1.32 -6.61 -40.04
N GLY A 329 -1.08 -5.31 -39.74
CA GLY A 329 -1.74 -4.18 -40.40
C GLY A 329 -3.19 -3.94 -39.98
N LYS A 330 -3.87 -4.92 -39.32
CA LYS A 330 -5.25 -4.76 -38.86
C LYS A 330 -5.30 -4.05 -37.51
N LYS A 331 -6.07 -2.98 -37.41
CA LYS A 331 -6.37 -2.31 -36.13
C LYS A 331 -7.12 -3.26 -35.20
N MET A 332 -6.59 -3.44 -33.99
CA MET A 332 -7.16 -4.32 -32.99
C MET A 332 -8.10 -3.55 -32.06
N THR A 333 -9.27 -4.11 -31.89
CA THR A 333 -10.20 -3.64 -30.85
C THR A 333 -9.81 -4.22 -29.49
N HIS A 334 -10.23 -3.59 -28.41
CA HIS A 334 -10.11 -4.09 -27.04
C HIS A 334 -10.55 -5.57 -26.89
N ARG A 335 -11.69 -5.96 -27.49
CA ARG A 335 -12.18 -7.34 -27.43
C ARG A 335 -11.32 -8.34 -28.23
N GLU A 336 -10.72 -7.90 -29.32
CA GLU A 336 -9.82 -8.75 -30.12
C GLU A 336 -8.48 -8.94 -29.40
N LEU A 337 -7.93 -7.88 -28.78
CA LEU A 337 -6.75 -7.98 -27.93
C LEU A 337 -6.99 -8.96 -26.77
N LEU A 338 -8.09 -8.84 -26.03
CA LEU A 338 -8.46 -9.77 -24.96
C LEU A 338 -8.48 -11.23 -25.39
N LYS A 339 -8.87 -11.53 -26.64
CA LYS A 339 -8.88 -12.92 -27.15
C LYS A 339 -7.49 -13.44 -27.47
N LYS A 340 -6.61 -12.57 -28.00
CA LYS A 340 -5.28 -12.96 -28.50
C LYS A 340 -4.17 -12.88 -27.47
N THR A 341 -4.37 -12.13 -26.40
CA THR A 341 -3.36 -11.88 -25.37
C THR A 341 -3.70 -12.60 -24.07
N TYR A 342 -2.70 -13.00 -23.31
CA TYR A 342 -2.84 -13.46 -21.92
C TYR A 342 -1.95 -12.63 -21.03
N PHE A 343 -2.52 -12.13 -19.92
CA PHE A 343 -1.81 -11.32 -18.94
C PHE A 343 -1.53 -12.16 -17.70
N VAL A 344 -0.28 -12.28 -17.32
CA VAL A 344 0.17 -12.86 -16.05
C VAL A 344 0.46 -11.72 -15.10
N MET A 345 -0.32 -11.63 -14.03
CA MET A 345 -0.19 -10.60 -13.02
C MET A 345 1.06 -10.81 -12.15
N GLN A 346 1.56 -9.73 -11.56
CA GLN A 346 2.70 -9.75 -10.65
C GLN A 346 2.45 -10.71 -9.47
N ASP A 347 1.27 -10.66 -8.88
CA ASP A 347 0.84 -11.58 -7.84
C ASP A 347 -0.15 -12.58 -8.42
N ALA A 348 0.28 -13.85 -8.47
CA ALA A 348 -0.50 -14.95 -9.03
C ALA A 348 -1.78 -15.25 -8.22
N ASP A 349 -1.82 -14.92 -6.92
CA ASP A 349 -2.98 -15.15 -6.07
C ASP A 349 -4.22 -14.40 -6.54
N TYR A 350 -4.04 -13.27 -7.25
CA TYR A 350 -5.14 -12.50 -7.82
C TYR A 350 -5.71 -13.08 -9.10
N GLN A 351 -5.08 -14.11 -9.64
CA GLN A 351 -5.45 -14.72 -10.92
C GLN A 351 -5.95 -16.14 -10.79
N LEU A 352 -5.76 -16.79 -9.65
CA LEU A 352 -6.11 -18.17 -9.39
C LEU A 352 -7.38 -18.25 -8.55
N PHE A 353 -8.46 -18.83 -9.11
CA PHE A 353 -9.81 -18.75 -8.54
C PHE A 353 -10.47 -20.11 -8.32
N THR A 354 -9.92 -21.16 -8.89
CA THR A 354 -10.61 -22.46 -8.94
C THR A 354 -10.22 -23.38 -7.81
N GLU A 355 -10.93 -24.48 -7.67
CA GLU A 355 -10.75 -25.48 -6.60
C GLU A 355 -9.50 -26.34 -6.80
N SER A 356 -9.00 -26.45 -8.06
CA SER A 356 -7.81 -27.22 -8.37
C SER A 356 -7.02 -26.63 -9.54
N VAL A 357 -5.73 -26.97 -9.61
CA VAL A 357 -4.85 -26.58 -10.70
C VAL A 357 -5.39 -27.05 -12.07
N ALA A 358 -5.94 -28.25 -12.14
CA ALA A 358 -6.56 -28.77 -13.39
C ALA A 358 -7.74 -27.90 -13.82
N HIS A 359 -8.56 -27.44 -12.88
CA HIS A 359 -9.71 -26.58 -13.14
C HIS A 359 -9.31 -25.19 -13.64
N GLU A 360 -8.14 -24.65 -13.21
CA GLU A 360 -7.57 -23.42 -13.78
C GLU A 360 -7.23 -23.58 -15.26
N MET A 361 -6.69 -24.70 -15.65
CA MET A 361 -6.41 -25.00 -17.07
C MET A 361 -7.70 -25.08 -17.90
N GLU A 362 -8.74 -25.74 -17.38
CA GLU A 362 -10.04 -25.79 -18.02
C GLU A 362 -10.69 -24.41 -18.16
N LEU A 363 -10.62 -23.62 -17.11
CA LEU A 363 -11.13 -22.22 -17.10
C LEU A 363 -10.44 -21.40 -18.19
N ALA A 364 -9.12 -21.49 -18.28
CA ALA A 364 -8.33 -20.80 -19.29
C ALA A 364 -8.67 -21.25 -20.72
N ALA A 365 -8.86 -22.54 -20.94
CA ALA A 365 -9.24 -23.10 -22.24
C ALA A 365 -10.61 -22.60 -22.74
N ARG A 366 -11.55 -22.32 -21.85
CA ARG A 366 -12.89 -21.75 -22.18
C ARG A 366 -12.84 -20.34 -22.78
N LYS A 367 -11.72 -19.63 -22.66
CA LYS A 367 -11.54 -18.29 -23.22
C LYS A 367 -11.76 -18.24 -24.73
N ASN A 368 -11.33 -19.27 -25.46
CA ASN A 368 -11.55 -19.42 -26.88
C ASN A 368 -12.82 -20.23 -27.11
N LYS A 369 -13.99 -19.57 -27.22
CA LYS A 369 -15.31 -20.15 -27.54
C LYS A 369 -15.38 -20.85 -28.93
N GLN A 370 -14.42 -21.66 -29.29
CA GLN A 370 -14.62 -22.65 -30.35
C GLN A 370 -15.35 -23.84 -29.73
N LYS A 371 -16.54 -24.09 -30.27
CA LYS A 371 -17.48 -25.13 -29.86
C LYS A 371 -16.76 -26.44 -29.49
N ASN A 372 -17.11 -26.96 -28.30
CA ASN A 372 -16.83 -28.34 -27.85
C ASN A 372 -15.38 -28.73 -27.53
N VAL A 373 -14.52 -27.82 -27.03
CA VAL A 373 -13.24 -28.25 -26.49
C VAL A 373 -13.27 -28.07 -24.98
N HIS A 374 -13.79 -29.06 -24.27
CA HIS A 374 -13.16 -29.44 -23.00
C HIS A 374 -11.72 -29.74 -23.38
N ALA A 375 -10.72 -29.01 -22.86
CA ALA A 375 -9.33 -29.44 -22.94
C ALA A 375 -9.35 -30.90 -22.49
N SER A 376 -8.90 -31.82 -23.37
CA SER A 376 -8.97 -33.25 -23.00
C SER A 376 -8.15 -33.38 -21.71
N LYS A 377 -8.54 -34.26 -20.79
CA LYS A 377 -7.72 -34.52 -19.59
C LYS A 377 -6.25 -34.74 -19.96
N GLU A 378 -6.00 -35.35 -21.12
CA GLU A 378 -4.67 -35.56 -21.67
C GLU A 378 -3.94 -34.29 -22.04
N GLU A 379 -4.62 -33.29 -22.67
CA GLU A 379 -4.02 -31.98 -23.02
C GLU A 379 -3.65 -31.20 -21.75
N THR A 380 -4.53 -31.18 -20.76
CA THR A 380 -4.28 -30.59 -19.46
C THR A 380 -3.11 -31.25 -18.73
N THR A 381 -3.08 -32.58 -18.68
CA THR A 381 -2.01 -33.34 -18.04
C THR A 381 -0.66 -33.09 -18.73
N ASN A 382 -0.63 -33.08 -20.07
CA ASN A 382 0.58 -32.78 -20.83
C ASN A 382 1.11 -31.36 -20.58
N ILE A 383 0.22 -30.36 -20.48
CA ILE A 383 0.62 -29.01 -20.14
C ILE A 383 1.21 -29.00 -18.74
N LEU A 384 0.53 -29.56 -17.74
CA LEU A 384 1.00 -29.55 -16.34
C LEU A 384 2.31 -30.31 -16.16
N ASP A 385 2.51 -31.41 -16.87
CA ASP A 385 3.75 -32.19 -16.84
C ASP A 385 4.95 -31.39 -17.35
N ARG A 386 4.80 -30.69 -18.47
CA ARG A 386 5.84 -29.77 -19.03
C ARG A 386 6.28 -28.68 -18.03
N PHE A 387 5.39 -28.26 -17.12
CA PHE A 387 5.68 -27.27 -16.10
C PHE A 387 6.11 -27.87 -14.76
N GLY A 388 6.19 -29.22 -14.68
CA GLY A 388 6.47 -29.95 -13.44
C GLY A 388 5.39 -29.68 -12.38
N LEU A 389 4.13 -29.69 -12.80
CA LEU A 389 2.96 -29.43 -11.98
C LEU A 389 1.96 -30.61 -11.97
N ALA A 390 2.27 -31.73 -12.64
CA ALA A 390 1.37 -32.87 -12.76
C ALA A 390 0.94 -33.43 -11.38
N GLU A 391 1.86 -33.54 -10.43
CA GLU A 391 1.59 -34.01 -9.06
C GLU A 391 0.68 -33.07 -8.25
N TYR A 392 0.52 -31.81 -8.69
CA TYR A 392 -0.30 -30.79 -8.02
C TYR A 392 -1.65 -30.58 -8.69
N SER A 393 -2.00 -31.37 -9.72
CA SER A 393 -3.20 -31.23 -10.56
C SER A 393 -4.48 -31.03 -9.74
N GLU A 394 -4.66 -31.85 -8.69
CA GLU A 394 -5.85 -31.87 -7.85
C GLU A 394 -5.73 -30.96 -6.61
N ARG A 395 -4.57 -30.31 -6.41
CA ARG A 395 -4.39 -29.40 -5.27
C ARG A 395 -5.04 -28.05 -5.52
N HIS A 396 -5.50 -27.43 -4.42
CA HIS A 396 -5.99 -26.07 -4.47
C HIS A 396 -4.85 -25.11 -4.82
N PRO A 397 -5.00 -24.21 -5.82
CA PRO A 397 -3.91 -23.33 -6.27
C PRO A 397 -3.27 -22.51 -5.16
N LEU A 398 -4.05 -22.04 -4.18
CA LEU A 398 -3.52 -21.22 -3.07
C LEU A 398 -2.62 -22.02 -2.10
N SER A 399 -2.66 -23.37 -2.13
CA SER A 399 -1.75 -24.22 -1.33
C SER A 399 -0.35 -24.36 -1.95
N LEU A 400 -0.14 -23.85 -3.15
CA LEU A 400 1.12 -23.94 -3.89
C LEU A 400 2.10 -22.84 -3.45
N SER A 401 3.41 -23.11 -3.64
CA SER A 401 4.43 -22.05 -3.45
C SER A 401 4.29 -20.96 -4.53
N GLY A 402 4.80 -19.75 -4.27
CA GLY A 402 4.74 -18.63 -5.21
C GLY A 402 5.25 -18.96 -6.60
N GLY A 403 6.40 -19.64 -6.71
CA GLY A 403 6.92 -20.09 -8.01
C GLY A 403 6.09 -21.19 -8.69
N GLN A 404 5.38 -22.05 -7.94
CA GLN A 404 4.43 -23.00 -8.49
C GLN A 404 3.18 -22.29 -9.01
N LYS A 405 2.60 -21.37 -8.23
CA LYS A 405 1.45 -20.55 -8.63
C LYS A 405 1.74 -19.79 -9.93
N GLN A 406 2.90 -19.17 -10.03
CA GLN A 406 3.32 -18.48 -11.24
C GLN A 406 3.42 -19.41 -12.45
N ARG A 407 3.97 -20.60 -12.28
CA ARG A 407 3.98 -21.60 -13.36
C ARG A 407 2.58 -22.04 -13.76
N VAL A 408 1.63 -22.15 -12.82
CA VAL A 408 0.21 -22.43 -13.13
C VAL A 408 -0.38 -21.32 -14.00
N THR A 409 -0.16 -20.05 -13.67
CA THR A 409 -0.69 -18.93 -14.48
C THR A 409 -0.10 -18.90 -15.90
N ILE A 410 1.20 -19.25 -16.05
CA ILE A 410 1.83 -19.35 -17.37
C ILE A 410 1.31 -20.59 -18.14
N ALA A 411 1.14 -21.73 -17.48
CA ALA A 411 0.54 -22.92 -18.07
C ALA A 411 -0.89 -22.64 -18.59
N ALA A 412 -1.67 -21.85 -17.83
CA ALA A 412 -2.99 -21.39 -18.23
C ALA A 412 -2.97 -20.55 -19.52
N SER A 413 -1.90 -19.81 -19.81
CA SER A 413 -1.75 -19.07 -21.07
C SER A 413 -1.67 -19.99 -22.30
N ILE A 414 -1.06 -21.16 -22.13
CA ILE A 414 -1.00 -22.21 -23.19
C ILE A 414 -2.37 -22.84 -23.37
N ALA A 415 -3.03 -23.20 -22.27
CA ALA A 415 -4.39 -23.76 -22.33
C ALA A 415 -5.37 -22.77 -23.00
N ALA A 416 -5.19 -21.47 -22.81
CA ALA A 416 -5.94 -20.43 -23.47
C ALA A 416 -5.61 -20.24 -24.96
N LYS A 417 -4.58 -20.90 -25.50
CA LYS A 417 -4.11 -20.78 -26.89
C LYS A 417 -3.92 -19.33 -27.34
N SER A 418 -3.24 -18.56 -26.50
CA SER A 418 -3.00 -17.12 -26.72
C SER A 418 -1.78 -16.90 -27.63
N ASP A 419 -1.87 -15.93 -28.56
CA ASP A 419 -0.79 -15.59 -29.50
C ASP A 419 0.28 -14.70 -28.83
N ILE A 420 -0.13 -13.93 -27.83
CA ILE A 420 0.70 -12.94 -27.12
C ILE A 420 0.60 -13.19 -25.61
N LEU A 421 1.75 -13.31 -24.95
CA LEU A 421 1.87 -13.44 -23.50
C LEU A 421 2.52 -12.18 -22.91
N VAL A 422 1.90 -11.63 -21.89
CA VAL A 422 2.45 -10.48 -21.16
C VAL A 422 2.63 -10.87 -19.70
N LEU A 423 3.85 -10.76 -19.20
CA LEU A 423 4.21 -11.06 -17.80
C LEU A 423 4.60 -9.78 -17.07
N ASP A 424 3.99 -9.54 -15.93
CA ASP A 424 4.28 -8.38 -15.08
C ASP A 424 5.08 -8.82 -13.85
N GLU A 425 6.35 -8.38 -13.74
CA GLU A 425 7.33 -8.71 -12.69
C GLU A 425 7.40 -10.21 -12.33
N PRO A 426 7.65 -11.10 -13.33
CA PRO A 426 7.56 -12.54 -13.10
C PRO A 426 8.69 -13.13 -12.27
N THR A 427 9.69 -12.32 -11.85
CA THR A 427 10.86 -12.78 -11.08
C THR A 427 10.84 -12.38 -9.62
N SER A 428 9.80 -11.70 -9.16
CA SER A 428 9.69 -11.28 -7.76
C SER A 428 9.73 -12.49 -6.83
N GLY A 429 10.68 -12.51 -5.88
CA GLY A 429 10.85 -13.60 -4.91
C GLY A 429 11.31 -14.95 -5.50
N LEU A 430 11.79 -15.00 -6.76
CA LEU A 430 12.31 -16.23 -7.35
C LEU A 430 13.79 -16.45 -7.00
N ASP A 431 14.10 -17.67 -6.56
CA ASP A 431 15.45 -18.18 -6.47
C ASP A 431 16.06 -18.46 -7.87
N GLY A 432 17.37 -18.70 -7.93
CA GLY A 432 18.08 -18.92 -9.19
C GLY A 432 17.57 -20.15 -9.96
N ARG A 433 17.19 -21.23 -9.28
CA ARG A 433 16.66 -22.45 -9.93
C ARG A 433 15.30 -22.22 -10.57
N ASN A 434 14.39 -21.58 -9.88
CA ASN A 434 13.06 -21.26 -10.42
C ASN A 434 13.16 -20.21 -11.54
N MET A 435 14.07 -19.24 -11.42
CA MET A 435 14.36 -18.27 -12.48
C MET A 435 14.85 -18.97 -13.76
N LEU A 436 15.77 -19.92 -13.67
CA LEU A 436 16.27 -20.67 -14.84
C LEU A 436 15.17 -21.54 -15.46
N ARG A 437 14.33 -22.19 -14.64
CA ARG A 437 13.18 -22.94 -15.15
C ARG A 437 12.24 -22.03 -15.94
N LEU A 438 11.92 -20.86 -15.41
CA LEU A 438 11.08 -19.87 -16.08
C LEU A 438 11.72 -19.41 -17.42
N LYS A 439 13.01 -19.08 -17.43
CA LYS A 439 13.74 -18.76 -18.68
C LYS A 439 13.58 -19.86 -19.74
N ASN A 440 13.73 -21.12 -19.35
CA ASN A 440 13.62 -22.25 -20.29
C ASN A 440 12.19 -22.39 -20.82
N ILE A 441 11.17 -22.26 -19.98
CA ILE A 441 9.77 -22.26 -20.39
C ILE A 441 9.50 -21.15 -21.42
N LEU A 442 9.93 -19.93 -21.15
CA LEU A 442 9.72 -18.81 -22.07
C LEU A 442 10.46 -19.00 -23.41
N ARG A 443 11.66 -19.59 -23.40
CA ARG A 443 12.37 -19.96 -24.63
C ARG A 443 11.62 -21.01 -25.46
N GLU A 444 10.99 -21.99 -24.79
CA GLU A 444 10.15 -22.97 -25.48
C GLU A 444 8.91 -22.35 -26.09
N LEU A 445 8.24 -21.45 -25.36
CA LEU A 445 7.08 -20.72 -25.88
C LEU A 445 7.44 -19.83 -27.08
N LYS A 446 8.59 -19.17 -27.01
CA LYS A 446 9.15 -18.42 -28.15
C LYS A 446 9.33 -19.33 -29.38
N LYS A 447 9.95 -20.50 -29.22
CA LYS A 447 10.11 -21.49 -30.33
C LYS A 447 8.78 -21.94 -30.92
N GLN A 448 7.67 -21.86 -30.17
CA GLN A 448 6.31 -22.18 -30.65
C GLN A 448 5.63 -21.00 -31.36
N GLY A 449 6.34 -19.89 -31.61
CA GLY A 449 5.83 -18.73 -32.35
C GLY A 449 5.15 -17.67 -31.47
N MET A 450 5.19 -17.80 -30.14
CA MET A 450 4.52 -16.87 -29.24
C MET A 450 5.30 -15.53 -29.11
N LEU A 451 4.61 -14.40 -29.19
CA LEU A 451 5.15 -13.10 -28.85
C LEU A 451 5.03 -12.88 -27.34
N ILE A 452 6.16 -12.61 -26.66
CA ILE A 452 6.20 -12.53 -25.20
C ILE A 452 6.71 -11.15 -24.80
N PHE A 453 5.95 -10.45 -23.93
CA PHE A 453 6.37 -9.22 -23.28
C PHE A 453 6.65 -9.50 -21.81
N ILE A 454 7.78 -9.01 -21.32
CA ILE A 454 8.20 -9.18 -19.92
C ILE A 454 8.48 -7.84 -19.32
N VAL A 455 7.64 -7.42 -18.40
CA VAL A 455 7.89 -6.24 -17.55
C VAL A 455 8.75 -6.67 -16.37
N THR A 456 9.95 -6.16 -16.24
CA THR A 456 10.78 -6.43 -15.07
C THR A 456 11.95 -5.47 -14.92
N HIS A 457 12.40 -5.31 -13.69
CA HIS A 457 13.65 -4.62 -13.32
C HIS A 457 14.85 -5.57 -13.19
N ASP A 458 14.66 -6.84 -13.49
CA ASP A 458 15.64 -7.88 -13.29
C ASP A 458 16.53 -8.08 -14.52
N ALA A 459 17.65 -7.37 -14.57
CA ALA A 459 18.60 -7.45 -15.69
C ALA A 459 19.15 -8.88 -15.85
N GLU A 460 19.42 -9.61 -14.76
CA GLU A 460 19.88 -11.00 -14.79
C GLU A 460 18.85 -11.92 -15.46
N PHE A 461 17.57 -11.69 -15.24
CA PHE A 461 16.51 -12.45 -15.89
C PHE A 461 16.43 -12.15 -17.39
N LEU A 462 16.55 -10.90 -17.79
CA LEU A 462 16.49 -10.50 -19.19
C LEU A 462 17.73 -10.91 -19.99
N GLU A 463 18.87 -11.04 -19.32
CA GLU A 463 20.13 -11.44 -19.97
C GLU A 463 20.00 -12.82 -20.65
N GLY A 464 20.36 -12.86 -21.93
CA GLY A 464 20.30 -14.07 -22.76
C GLY A 464 18.90 -14.65 -22.97
N LEU A 465 17.84 -13.92 -22.58
CA LEU A 465 16.45 -14.29 -22.78
C LEU A 465 15.75 -13.38 -23.80
N THR A 466 15.93 -12.06 -23.68
CA THR A 466 15.23 -11.07 -24.51
C THR A 466 15.93 -10.79 -25.82
N ASP A 467 15.13 -10.59 -26.87
CA ASP A 467 15.60 -10.20 -28.20
C ASP A 467 15.71 -8.67 -28.33
N GLU A 468 14.84 -7.94 -27.61
CA GLU A 468 14.79 -6.47 -27.66
C GLU A 468 14.24 -5.90 -26.36
N LEU A 469 14.57 -4.62 -26.09
CA LEU A 469 14.05 -3.87 -24.95
C LEU A 469 13.19 -2.70 -25.41
N LEU A 470 12.02 -2.55 -24.79
CA LEU A 470 11.16 -1.39 -24.87
C LEU A 470 11.29 -0.58 -23.57
N THR A 471 11.84 0.63 -23.68
CA THR A 471 11.96 1.52 -22.50
C THR A 471 10.74 2.44 -22.41
N ILE A 472 10.07 2.43 -21.27
CA ILE A 472 8.98 3.35 -20.94
C ILE A 472 9.52 4.38 -19.96
N SER A 473 9.55 5.66 -20.37
CA SER A 473 9.99 6.79 -19.54
C SER A 473 8.86 7.81 -19.40
N ASN A 474 8.69 8.34 -18.19
CA ASN A 474 7.87 9.54 -17.99
C ASN A 474 8.71 10.75 -18.45
N LYS A 475 8.12 11.64 -19.23
CA LYS A 475 8.61 13.02 -19.29
C LYS A 475 8.25 13.68 -17.96
N GLU A 476 9.25 14.06 -17.18
CA GLU A 476 9.06 14.98 -16.07
C GLU A 476 8.55 16.32 -16.65
N GLU A 477 7.26 16.52 -16.62
CA GLU A 477 6.69 17.86 -16.65
C GLU A 477 6.47 18.32 -15.21
N ASN A 478 7.25 19.34 -14.83
CA ASN A 478 6.92 20.24 -13.73
C ASN A 478 5.51 20.82 -13.95
N MET A 479 4.50 20.14 -13.48
CA MET A 479 3.16 20.68 -13.37
C MET A 479 2.81 20.89 -11.91
N ASP A 480 2.84 22.15 -11.54
CA ASP A 480 2.24 22.71 -10.34
C ASP A 480 0.77 22.22 -10.25
N LYS A 481 0.55 21.16 -9.44
CA LYS A 481 -0.78 20.52 -9.29
C LYS A 481 -1.64 21.38 -8.38
N ARG A 482 -2.29 22.38 -8.95
CA ARG A 482 -3.54 22.90 -8.37
C ARG A 482 -4.69 22.01 -8.82
N GLU A 483 -4.93 20.94 -8.09
CA GLU A 483 -6.20 20.20 -8.18
C GLU A 483 -7.36 21.15 -7.85
N LYS A 484 -8.21 21.44 -8.82
CA LYS A 484 -9.57 21.91 -8.54
C LYS A 484 -10.35 20.73 -7.95
N GLN A 485 -10.27 20.57 -6.64
CA GLN A 485 -11.18 19.72 -5.89
C GLN A 485 -12.61 20.19 -6.17
N GLN A 486 -13.42 19.31 -6.74
CA GLN A 486 -14.87 19.48 -6.68
C GLN A 486 -15.23 19.58 -5.20
N SER A 487 -15.89 20.68 -4.81
CA SER A 487 -16.15 20.97 -3.41
C SER A 487 -16.79 19.75 -2.72
N PRO A 488 -16.21 19.23 -1.63
CA PRO A 488 -16.71 18.05 -0.89
C PRO A 488 -18.17 18.23 -0.43
N LEU A 489 -18.59 19.47 -0.24
CA LEU A 489 -19.93 19.87 0.17
C LEU A 489 -21.06 19.36 -0.75
N ARG A 490 -20.86 19.24 -2.06
CA ARG A 490 -21.94 18.75 -2.96
C ARG A 490 -22.24 17.26 -2.74
N GLY A 491 -21.24 16.44 -2.45
CA GLY A 491 -21.44 15.02 -2.13
C GLY A 491 -22.18 14.84 -0.80
N ILE A 492 -21.77 15.56 0.24
CA ILE A 492 -22.38 15.52 1.56
C ILE A 492 -23.84 15.99 1.51
N LEU A 493 -24.16 17.06 0.77
CA LEU A 493 -25.51 17.58 0.59
C LEU A 493 -26.44 16.56 -0.09
N GLN A 494 -25.94 15.70 -0.96
CA GLN A 494 -26.75 14.66 -1.61
C GLN A 494 -27.18 13.60 -0.61
N PHE A 495 -26.32 13.17 0.32
CA PHE A 495 -26.68 12.24 1.39
C PHE A 495 -27.54 12.90 2.48
N ALA A 496 -27.25 14.15 2.85
CA ALA A 496 -28.06 14.95 3.77
C ALA A 496 -29.51 15.15 3.25
N SER A 497 -29.70 15.11 1.94
CA SER A 497 -31.03 15.25 1.31
C SER A 497 -32.00 14.11 1.67
N GLN A 498 -31.51 12.95 2.11
CA GLN A 498 -32.36 11.80 2.44
C GLN A 498 -33.08 11.94 3.79
N ARG A 499 -32.59 12.80 4.71
CA ARG A 499 -33.18 13.01 6.06
C ARG A 499 -33.48 14.48 6.36
N LYS A 500 -34.00 15.19 5.35
CA LYS A 500 -34.35 16.61 5.45
C LYS A 500 -35.29 16.92 6.61
N GLY A 501 -36.15 15.97 7.03
CA GLY A 501 -37.12 16.16 8.10
C GLY A 501 -36.46 16.46 9.47
N LEU A 502 -35.56 15.60 9.94
CA LEU A 502 -34.86 15.78 11.21
C LEU A 502 -33.96 17.03 11.23
N LEU A 503 -33.27 17.30 10.11
CA LEU A 503 -32.42 18.48 9.98
C LEU A 503 -33.26 19.78 10.01
N ARG A 504 -34.44 19.79 9.36
CA ARG A 504 -35.35 20.94 9.41
C ARG A 504 -35.90 21.18 10.85
N ILE A 505 -36.24 20.11 11.56
CA ILE A 505 -36.69 20.20 12.96
C ILE A 505 -35.54 20.77 13.82
N SER A 506 -34.33 20.28 13.66
CA SER A 506 -33.14 20.81 14.37
C SER A 506 -32.95 22.31 14.11
N VAL A 507 -33.02 22.75 12.85
CA VAL A 507 -32.93 24.18 12.51
C VAL A 507 -34.05 24.99 13.15
N ILE A 508 -35.29 24.55 13.08
CA ILE A 508 -36.44 25.25 13.66
C ILE A 508 -36.24 25.38 15.18
N LEU A 509 -35.86 24.32 15.86
CA LEU A 509 -35.62 24.32 17.32
C LEU A 509 -34.44 25.25 17.68
N SER A 510 -33.38 25.31 16.85
CA SER A 510 -32.27 26.23 17.05
C SER A 510 -32.66 27.69 16.84
N VAL A 511 -33.52 27.97 15.87
CA VAL A 511 -34.10 29.32 15.65
C VAL A 511 -34.91 29.75 16.85
N LEU A 512 -35.83 28.88 17.34
CA LEU A 512 -36.64 29.16 18.53
C LEU A 512 -35.77 29.34 19.79
N SER A 513 -34.77 28.48 19.97
CA SER A 513 -33.78 28.62 21.05
C SER A 513 -33.09 29.99 21.05
N SER A 514 -32.65 30.42 19.85
CA SER A 514 -32.00 31.73 19.68
C SER A 514 -32.94 32.90 20.01
N ALA A 515 -34.24 32.79 19.61
CA ALA A 515 -35.24 33.80 19.93
C ALA A 515 -35.52 33.89 21.45
N PHE A 516 -35.71 32.75 22.13
CA PHE A 516 -35.88 32.72 23.59
C PHE A 516 -34.58 33.13 24.33
N GLY A 517 -33.45 32.99 23.71
CA GLY A 517 -32.19 33.52 24.22
C GLY A 517 -32.14 35.03 24.34
N MET A 518 -33.02 35.77 23.66
CA MET A 518 -33.11 37.23 23.76
C MET A 518 -34.01 37.69 24.94
N VAL A 519 -34.86 36.81 25.47
CA VAL A 519 -35.80 37.16 26.53
C VAL A 519 -35.13 37.69 27.82
N PRO A 520 -34.05 37.07 28.32
CA PRO A 520 -33.32 37.60 29.46
C PRO A 520 -32.77 39.02 29.23
N TYR A 521 -32.25 39.30 28.03
CA TYR A 521 -31.71 40.61 27.69
C TYR A 521 -32.83 41.69 27.61
N ALA A 522 -33.96 41.32 27.04
CA ALA A 522 -35.13 42.21 26.97
C ALA A 522 -35.71 42.47 28.38
N ALA A 523 -35.76 41.46 29.24
CA ALA A 523 -36.22 41.61 30.60
C ALA A 523 -35.28 42.54 31.40
N VAL A 524 -33.97 42.43 31.27
CA VAL A 524 -32.99 43.32 31.88
C VAL A 524 -33.14 44.76 31.38
N ALA A 525 -33.33 44.93 30.05
CA ALA A 525 -33.51 46.28 29.47
C ALA A 525 -34.78 46.97 30.00
N VAL A 526 -35.91 46.22 30.15
CA VAL A 526 -37.15 46.74 30.74
C VAL A 526 -36.95 47.09 32.23
N LEU A 527 -36.21 46.23 32.94
CA LEU A 527 -35.92 46.44 34.38
C LEU A 527 -35.10 47.69 34.58
N LEU A 528 -34.08 47.93 33.76
CA LEU A 528 -33.25 49.14 33.82
C LEU A 528 -34.06 50.38 33.44
N GLY A 529 -34.92 50.33 32.42
CA GLY A 529 -35.82 51.43 32.07
C GLY A 529 -36.73 51.84 33.21
N LYS A 530 -37.39 50.85 33.86
CA LYS A 530 -38.26 51.08 34.99
C LYS A 530 -37.51 51.62 36.21
N ALA A 531 -36.23 51.23 36.40
CA ALA A 531 -35.41 51.76 37.47
C ALA A 531 -35.01 53.24 37.22
N LEU A 532 -34.68 53.60 35.99
CA LEU A 532 -34.37 54.97 35.59
C LEU A 532 -35.58 55.93 35.75
N ASP A 533 -36.81 55.41 35.47
CA ASP A 533 -38.05 56.16 35.61
C ASP A 533 -38.57 56.22 37.06
N ASN A 534 -37.83 55.72 38.06
CA ASN A 534 -38.22 55.58 39.47
C ASN A 534 -39.55 54.79 39.63
N ALA A 535 -39.97 53.98 38.67
CA ALA A 535 -41.21 53.23 38.67
C ALA A 535 -41.00 51.72 38.97
N LEU A 536 -39.83 51.31 39.49
CA LEU A 536 -39.49 49.93 39.79
C LEU A 536 -40.14 49.52 41.16
N THR A 537 -41.08 48.59 41.09
CA THR A 537 -41.62 47.92 42.25
C THR A 537 -41.04 46.52 42.43
N ILE A 538 -41.09 45.97 43.64
CA ILE A 538 -40.63 44.58 43.91
C ILE A 538 -41.35 43.58 43.03
N GLU A 539 -42.64 43.79 42.77
CA GLU A 539 -43.43 42.91 41.90
C GLU A 539 -42.91 42.88 40.46
N TRP A 540 -42.56 44.05 39.90
CA TRP A 540 -41.94 44.13 38.55
C TRP A 540 -40.58 43.47 38.53
N ALA A 541 -39.76 43.66 39.56
CA ALA A 541 -38.43 43.06 39.61
C ALA A 541 -38.53 41.53 39.70
N VAL A 542 -39.39 41.00 40.56
CA VAL A 542 -39.62 39.54 40.68
C VAL A 542 -40.23 38.96 39.38
N GLY A 543 -41.24 39.64 38.82
CA GLY A 543 -41.87 39.17 37.57
C GLY A 543 -40.92 39.10 36.39
N LEU A 544 -40.12 40.14 36.15
CA LEU A 544 -39.12 40.18 35.08
C LEU A 544 -38.02 39.16 35.30
N THR A 545 -37.60 38.94 36.54
CA THR A 545 -36.62 37.88 36.86
C THR A 545 -37.13 36.50 36.55
N LEU A 546 -38.41 36.21 36.90
CA LEU A 546 -39.05 34.93 36.55
C LEU A 546 -39.17 34.74 35.04
N VAL A 547 -39.51 35.78 34.28
CA VAL A 547 -39.58 35.74 32.81
C VAL A 547 -38.19 35.47 32.21
N ALA A 548 -37.14 36.15 32.73
CA ALA A 548 -35.78 35.94 32.31
C ALA A 548 -35.30 34.50 32.54
N LEU A 549 -35.60 33.96 33.75
CA LEU A 549 -35.28 32.55 34.08
C LEU A 549 -36.05 31.57 33.18
N ALA A 550 -37.34 31.79 32.98
CA ALA A 550 -38.15 30.93 32.08
C ALA A 550 -37.59 30.96 30.64
N GLY A 551 -37.23 32.14 30.13
CA GLY A 551 -36.59 32.28 28.82
C GLY A 551 -35.26 31.55 28.72
N TYR A 552 -34.44 31.66 29.79
CA TYR A 552 -33.15 30.95 29.86
C TYR A 552 -33.32 29.42 29.85
N PHE A 553 -34.23 28.89 30.67
CA PHE A 553 -34.50 27.44 30.70
C PHE A 553 -35.04 26.94 29.37
N LEU A 554 -35.99 27.68 28.76
CA LEU A 554 -36.57 27.30 27.48
C LEU A 554 -35.57 27.33 26.35
N LYS A 555 -34.67 28.32 26.33
CA LYS A 555 -33.54 28.35 25.41
C LYS A 555 -32.70 27.06 25.47
N HIS A 556 -32.24 26.68 26.68
CA HIS A 556 -31.39 25.49 26.84
C HIS A 556 -32.13 24.19 26.54
N PHE A 557 -33.40 24.10 26.89
CA PHE A 557 -34.25 22.96 26.55
C PHE A 557 -34.40 22.79 25.04
N LEU A 558 -34.74 23.86 24.32
CA LEU A 558 -34.88 23.84 22.86
C LEU A 558 -33.56 23.56 22.16
N TYR A 559 -32.45 24.12 22.64
CA TYR A 559 -31.12 23.86 22.13
C TYR A 559 -30.71 22.39 22.29
N SER A 560 -30.95 21.82 23.47
CA SER A 560 -30.70 20.38 23.73
C SER A 560 -31.49 19.48 22.78
N LYS A 561 -32.78 19.79 22.55
CA LYS A 561 -33.61 19.06 21.58
C LYS A 561 -33.17 19.23 20.15
N SER A 562 -32.71 20.43 19.77
CA SER A 562 -32.10 20.70 18.45
C SER A 562 -30.88 19.84 18.21
N THR A 563 -29.94 19.82 19.16
CA THR A 563 -28.72 19.03 19.12
C THR A 563 -29.02 17.55 19.05
N LEU A 564 -29.98 17.04 19.84
CA LEU A 564 -30.39 15.64 19.78
C LEU A 564 -30.92 15.24 18.40
N CYS A 565 -31.72 16.08 17.76
CA CYS A 565 -32.21 15.84 16.40
C CYS A 565 -31.10 15.86 15.36
N SER A 566 -30.12 16.75 15.52
CA SER A 566 -28.96 16.86 14.65
C SER A 566 -28.06 15.63 14.76
N HIS A 567 -27.74 15.16 15.97
CA HIS A 567 -26.97 13.93 16.18
C HIS A 567 -27.67 12.71 15.60
N LYS A 568 -28.99 12.57 15.85
CA LYS A 568 -29.74 11.46 15.27
C LYS A 568 -29.70 11.46 13.74
N ALA A 569 -29.84 12.64 13.12
CA ALA A 569 -29.73 12.76 11.68
C ALA A 569 -28.30 12.43 11.18
N ALA A 570 -27.26 12.88 11.89
CA ALA A 570 -25.87 12.59 11.56
C ALA A 570 -25.56 11.08 11.58
N TYR A 571 -25.97 10.36 12.63
CA TYR A 571 -25.80 8.90 12.72
C TYR A 571 -26.50 8.15 11.60
N GLU A 572 -27.74 8.53 11.27
CA GLU A 572 -28.47 7.89 10.17
C GLU A 572 -27.81 8.16 8.81
N ILE A 573 -27.28 9.37 8.58
CA ILE A 573 -26.55 9.73 7.36
C ILE A 573 -25.25 8.91 7.26
N ILE A 574 -24.47 8.82 8.35
CA ILE A 574 -23.23 8.05 8.41
C ILE A 574 -23.49 6.58 8.16
N GLN A 575 -24.53 6.01 8.79
CA GLN A 575 -24.94 4.62 8.54
C GLN A 575 -25.27 4.39 7.06
N ASN A 576 -25.99 5.30 6.41
CA ASN A 576 -26.31 5.19 5.00
C ASN A 576 -25.05 5.29 4.11
N ILE A 577 -24.09 6.15 4.46
CA ILE A 577 -22.79 6.26 3.77
C ILE A 577 -22.02 4.95 3.92
N ARG A 578 -21.88 4.42 5.14
CA ARG A 578 -21.22 3.13 5.41
C ARG A 578 -21.87 1.99 4.61
N CYS A 579 -23.19 1.89 4.62
CA CYS A 579 -23.91 0.90 3.82
C CYS A 579 -23.71 1.08 2.31
N ALA A 580 -23.64 2.31 1.81
CA ALA A 580 -23.38 2.58 0.41
C ALA A 580 -21.94 2.18 -0.01
N ILE A 581 -20.94 2.46 0.85
CA ILE A 581 -19.56 2.03 0.65
C ILE A 581 -19.50 0.49 0.62
N MET A 582 -20.07 -0.20 1.60
CA MET A 582 -20.09 -1.66 1.68
C MET A 582 -20.78 -2.30 0.47
N ARG A 583 -21.90 -1.75 0.01
CA ARG A 583 -22.59 -2.22 -1.22
C ARG A 583 -21.75 -1.98 -2.47
N LYS A 584 -20.97 -0.91 -2.52
CA LYS A 584 -20.05 -0.66 -3.63
C LYS A 584 -18.90 -1.64 -3.60
N MET A 585 -18.31 -1.89 -2.43
CA MET A 585 -17.23 -2.88 -2.24
C MET A 585 -17.69 -4.28 -2.65
N SER A 586 -18.89 -4.72 -2.27
CA SER A 586 -19.41 -6.04 -2.66
C SER A 586 -19.63 -6.23 -4.17
N LYS A 587 -19.61 -5.15 -4.95
CA LYS A 587 -19.72 -5.16 -6.41
C LYS A 587 -18.40 -4.91 -7.14
N MET A 588 -17.35 -4.59 -6.41
CA MET A 588 -16.01 -4.39 -6.98
C MET A 588 -15.35 -5.74 -7.23
N SER A 589 -14.48 -5.78 -8.25
CA SER A 589 -13.65 -6.96 -8.49
C SER A 589 -12.68 -7.17 -7.32
N MET A 590 -12.36 -8.43 -7.02
CA MET A 590 -11.43 -8.77 -5.93
C MET A 590 -10.08 -8.09 -6.12
N GLY A 591 -9.57 -8.01 -7.35
CA GLY A 591 -8.33 -7.28 -7.65
C GLY A 591 -8.37 -5.80 -7.27
N THR A 592 -9.50 -5.11 -7.51
CA THR A 592 -9.64 -3.70 -7.09
C THR A 592 -9.71 -3.53 -5.57
N ILE A 593 -10.29 -4.51 -4.85
CA ILE A 593 -10.32 -4.51 -3.38
C ILE A 593 -8.92 -4.74 -2.83
N GLN A 594 -8.16 -5.64 -3.43
CA GLN A 594 -6.81 -6.00 -3.00
C GLN A 594 -5.73 -4.96 -3.36
N GLU A 595 -6.01 -4.05 -4.30
CA GLU A 595 -5.16 -2.86 -4.54
C GLU A 595 -5.06 -1.94 -3.30
N LYS A 596 -6.02 -2.05 -2.37
CA LYS A 596 -6.08 -1.29 -1.13
C LYS A 596 -5.89 -2.20 0.08
N SER A 597 -5.13 -1.73 1.05
CA SER A 597 -4.96 -2.47 2.30
C SER A 597 -6.25 -2.52 3.12
N SER A 598 -6.39 -3.52 4.01
CA SER A 598 -7.52 -3.57 4.96
C SER A 598 -7.57 -2.33 5.87
N GLY A 599 -6.43 -1.73 6.18
CA GLY A 599 -6.31 -0.47 6.91
C GLY A 599 -6.93 0.71 6.16
N GLU A 600 -6.71 0.84 4.84
CA GLU A 600 -7.36 1.88 4.01
C GLU A 600 -8.88 1.75 4.02
N PHE A 601 -9.41 0.53 3.96
CA PHE A 601 -10.85 0.32 4.04
C PHE A 601 -11.39 0.64 5.42
N LYS A 602 -10.66 0.28 6.49
CA LYS A 602 -11.03 0.66 7.86
C LYS A 602 -11.08 2.17 8.00
N GLN A 603 -10.04 2.88 7.55
CA GLN A 603 -10.00 4.34 7.57
C GLN A 603 -11.19 4.94 6.81
N LEU A 604 -11.44 4.51 5.57
CA LEU A 604 -12.53 5.02 4.74
C LEU A 604 -13.90 4.77 5.37
N VAL A 605 -14.14 3.56 5.91
CA VAL A 605 -15.47 3.14 6.40
C VAL A 605 -15.73 3.60 7.83
N ILE A 606 -14.71 3.68 8.66
CA ILE A 606 -14.84 4.02 10.09
C ILE A 606 -14.37 5.45 10.34
N ASP A 607 -13.07 5.73 10.20
CA ASP A 607 -12.45 6.95 10.69
C ASP A 607 -12.91 8.20 9.90
N ASP A 608 -12.88 8.14 8.56
CA ASP A 608 -13.31 9.27 7.73
C ASP A 608 -14.83 9.54 7.85
N THR A 609 -15.63 8.49 8.05
CA THR A 609 -17.08 8.67 8.29
C THR A 609 -17.37 9.21 9.67
N GLU A 610 -16.61 8.87 10.71
CA GLU A 610 -16.75 9.44 12.06
C GLU A 610 -16.39 10.93 12.10
N ARG A 611 -15.34 11.35 11.38
CA ARG A 611 -15.02 12.77 11.27
C ARG A 611 -16.14 13.63 10.70
N LEU A 612 -17.01 13.05 9.86
CA LEU A 612 -18.20 13.74 9.32
C LEU A 612 -19.27 13.95 10.40
N GLU A 613 -19.33 13.14 11.47
CA GLU A 613 -20.30 13.26 12.54
C GLU A 613 -20.23 14.64 13.20
N GLY A 614 -19.07 15.02 13.70
CA GLY A 614 -18.87 16.31 14.36
C GLY A 614 -19.26 17.50 13.48
N GLN A 615 -18.93 17.42 12.18
CA GLN A 615 -19.30 18.49 11.23
C GLN A 615 -20.80 18.56 10.98
N ILE A 616 -21.50 17.44 10.84
CA ILE A 616 -22.94 17.42 10.56
C ILE A 616 -23.75 17.67 11.84
N ALA A 617 -23.35 17.09 12.97
CA ALA A 617 -24.11 17.16 14.22
C ALA A 617 -24.03 18.55 14.88
N HIS A 618 -22.86 19.18 14.88
CA HIS A 618 -22.63 20.46 15.56
C HIS A 618 -22.75 21.67 14.66
N ALA A 619 -22.28 21.58 13.38
CA ALA A 619 -22.28 22.73 12.50
C ALA A 619 -23.69 23.30 12.24
N ILE A 620 -24.73 22.46 12.15
CA ILE A 620 -26.08 22.93 11.82
C ILE A 620 -26.69 23.74 12.99
N PRO A 621 -26.76 23.26 14.23
CA PRO A 621 -27.27 24.06 15.35
C PRO A 621 -26.43 25.29 15.66
N GLU A 622 -25.08 25.16 15.66
CA GLU A 622 -24.16 26.24 16.00
C GLU A 622 -24.11 27.34 14.95
N MET A 623 -24.04 26.99 13.65
CA MET A 623 -24.09 27.98 12.58
C MET A 623 -25.41 28.73 12.56
N THR A 624 -26.53 28.02 12.79
CA THR A 624 -27.86 28.63 12.86
C THR A 624 -27.91 29.64 14.00
N ALA A 625 -27.45 29.28 15.18
CA ALA A 625 -27.41 30.19 16.34
C ALA A 625 -26.45 31.36 16.12
N SER A 626 -25.24 31.12 15.61
CA SER A 626 -24.21 32.13 15.36
C SER A 626 -24.63 33.19 14.31
N ILE A 627 -25.48 32.80 13.36
CA ILE A 627 -26.01 33.72 12.35
C ILE A 627 -27.24 34.49 12.88
N LEU A 628 -28.14 33.80 13.57
CA LEU A 628 -29.42 34.37 13.94
C LEU A 628 -29.34 35.29 15.18
N ILE A 629 -28.48 34.97 16.16
CA ILE A 629 -28.35 35.82 17.35
C ILE A 629 -27.94 37.24 16.99
N PRO A 630 -26.91 37.52 16.18
CA PRO A 630 -26.60 38.88 15.72
C PRO A 630 -27.75 39.57 14.98
N ILE A 631 -28.49 38.81 14.14
CA ILE A 631 -29.63 39.34 13.41
C ILE A 631 -30.74 39.76 14.38
N PHE A 632 -31.06 38.95 15.37
CA PHE A 632 -32.08 39.26 16.37
C PHE A 632 -31.64 40.44 17.23
N VAL A 633 -30.39 40.53 17.65
CA VAL A 633 -29.85 41.66 18.38
C VAL A 633 -29.94 42.93 17.54
N PHE A 634 -29.55 42.90 16.29
CA PHE A 634 -29.62 44.01 15.37
C PHE A 634 -31.08 44.48 15.15
N ALA A 635 -31.99 43.56 14.92
CA ALA A 635 -33.40 43.88 14.78
C ALA A 635 -33.99 44.49 16.06
N TYR A 636 -33.62 43.97 17.24
CA TYR A 636 -34.03 44.53 18.51
C TYR A 636 -33.51 45.96 18.71
N LEU A 637 -32.22 46.19 18.38
CA LEU A 637 -31.63 47.53 18.46
C LEU A 637 -32.23 48.53 17.50
N LEU A 638 -32.65 48.11 16.30
CA LEU A 638 -33.36 48.94 15.33
C LEU A 638 -34.75 49.37 15.87
N PHE A 639 -35.39 48.48 16.65
CA PHE A 639 -36.70 48.81 17.26
C PHE A 639 -36.57 49.80 18.45
N VAL A 640 -35.45 49.71 19.19
CA VAL A 640 -35.18 50.57 20.34
C VAL A 640 -34.63 51.95 19.86
N ASP A 641 -33.57 51.99 19.09
CA ASP A 641 -33.01 53.18 18.47
C ASP A 641 -32.12 52.77 17.27
N TRP A 642 -32.46 53.28 16.11
CA TRP A 642 -31.74 52.98 14.85
C TRP A 642 -30.26 53.43 14.89
N ARG A 643 -29.91 54.43 15.73
CA ARG A 643 -28.52 54.91 15.89
C ARG A 643 -27.68 53.87 16.61
N MET A 644 -28.22 53.19 17.61
CA MET A 644 -27.58 52.08 18.30
C MET A 644 -27.35 50.89 17.39
N ALA A 645 -28.31 50.59 16.51
CA ALA A 645 -28.17 49.53 15.51
C ALA A 645 -27.01 49.82 14.53
N LEU A 646 -26.91 51.05 14.04
CA LEU A 646 -25.80 51.47 13.17
C LEU A 646 -24.44 51.41 13.89
N ALA A 647 -24.36 51.84 15.14
CA ALA A 647 -23.17 51.77 15.94
C ALA A 647 -22.70 50.32 16.19
N SER A 648 -23.64 49.38 16.40
CA SER A 648 -23.32 47.95 16.53
C SER A 648 -22.78 47.36 15.23
N LEU A 649 -23.28 47.78 14.07
CA LEU A 649 -22.78 47.33 12.77
C LEU A 649 -21.36 47.85 12.51
N ALA A 650 -21.09 49.12 12.85
CA ALA A 650 -19.77 49.72 12.72
C ALA A 650 -18.74 49.00 13.59
N SER A 651 -19.08 48.64 14.84
CA SER A 651 -18.20 47.86 15.72
C SER A 651 -17.90 46.47 15.16
N ALA A 652 -18.87 45.77 14.59
CA ALA A 652 -18.67 44.45 13.97
C ALA A 652 -17.79 44.50 12.72
N VAL A 653 -17.90 45.56 11.89
CA VAL A 653 -17.01 45.79 10.72
C VAL A 653 -15.60 46.12 11.18
N PHE A 654 -15.44 46.95 12.19
CA PHE A 654 -14.15 47.32 12.75
C PHE A 654 -13.41 46.11 13.36
N PHE A 655 -14.13 45.26 14.08
CA PHE A 655 -13.57 44.02 14.64
C PHE A 655 -13.09 43.07 13.54
N LYS A 656 -13.84 42.92 12.43
CA LYS A 656 -13.45 42.11 11.28
C LYS A 656 -12.25 42.69 10.53
N ALA A 657 -12.08 43.99 10.50
CA ALA A 657 -10.92 44.68 9.89
C ALA A 657 -9.67 44.59 10.75
N SER A 658 -9.82 44.63 12.08
CA SER A 658 -8.72 44.61 13.05
C SER A 658 -8.15 43.20 13.31
N PHE A 659 -8.92 42.14 12.98
CA PHE A 659 -8.46 40.77 13.01
C PHE A 659 -8.56 40.18 11.61
N PRO A 660 -7.59 40.44 10.69
CA PRO A 660 -7.49 39.73 9.47
C PRO A 660 -7.34 38.24 9.82
N SER A 661 -8.23 37.41 9.33
CA SER A 661 -8.32 35.98 9.59
C SER A 661 -6.92 35.35 9.49
N SER A 662 -6.31 35.03 10.59
CA SER A 662 -5.15 34.12 10.71
C SER A 662 -5.62 32.68 10.37
N ARG A 663 -6.19 32.51 9.18
CA ARG A 663 -6.42 31.21 8.56
C ARG A 663 -5.19 30.81 7.76
N LYS A 664 -4.06 30.74 8.42
CA LYS A 664 -2.89 29.98 7.96
C LYS A 664 -2.10 29.60 9.22
N SER A 665 -2.50 28.55 9.85
CA SER A 665 -1.66 27.57 10.53
C SER A 665 -2.50 26.74 11.48
N SER A 666 -2.19 25.47 11.50
CA SER A 666 -2.66 24.43 12.39
C SER A 666 -4.07 23.87 12.12
N TYR A 667 -4.29 23.28 10.96
CA TYR A 667 -5.05 22.03 10.74
C TYR A 667 -4.98 21.70 9.24
N SER A 668 -3.82 21.24 8.78
CA SER A 668 -3.76 20.38 7.60
C SER A 668 -3.93 18.97 8.10
N PRO A 669 -4.88 18.20 7.56
CA PRO A 669 -4.98 16.78 7.81
C PRO A 669 -3.82 16.03 7.18
#